data_8c8988285696bb170234f26dcd7865f0
#
_entry.id   8c8988285696bb170234f26dcd7865f0
#
_cell.length_a   1.000
_cell.length_b   1.000
_cell.length_c   1.000
_cell.angle_alpha   90.00
_cell.angle_beta   90.00
_cell.angle_gamma   90.00
#
_symmetry.space_group_name_H-M   'P 1'
#
loop_
_entity.id
_entity.type
_entity.pdbx_description
1 polymer ?
#
loop_
_entity_poly.entity_id
_entity_poly.type
_entity_poly.pdbx_seq_one_letter_code
_entity_poly.pdbx_strand_id
1 'polypeptide(L)'
;SPYDSFVLEEDGRLTEQISHEYMGMNFSNAPRVWQASTAADALTMLSRQDFDLIIVMMRIADMDPVLFCAKIKETYPKKPVILLAFDESEVKQLPEDFENSAIDRVFIWSGNANVLLAIVKMLEDAMNIRRDIKKADVRCIILIEDSPRYYSLILPIIYKEISYQVKEMVDKSAGDHEKLLHMRGRPKILLATSYEEAERYFKRFRLSTLGIISDIRFSKNNKLDKNAGVKFARWARSIDPSIPIMLQSKHRKNAELAKDVQAHFLYKDSPTLLMELSEFVVRNFGFGDLIFRTPKGKELIRVSNLPELIKAIQTVPEGSLLYHAKSNHFSNWLAAHGYLGLASQVRPLNHADFKNSTAHRDYLVDLIENTIKTRKARQVVEIQRDTFDHTKRFTQISGGSLGGKARGLAFAQKMIRLSDFRGRYDGIEINIPHAVVIGTDSFDEFMKENNLWSDALSKKTNKQISKLFLNSNINEELKNSLKVFVKSVKHPLAVRSSSLLEDSQYQPLSGMYATYMLPNNRKKLKDRLEDIIVAIKLVYASTFFQDPKSLISGSVHHIEEEKMAVIIMQMVGQNYNGRYYPPISGTAQSFNYYPVSYMKRNEGVVHLALGLGRTIANGEKSLRFSPKYPGILPQYYSIKAALESSQNSFYAMDLSPKTHPLFNGEEKNLSSYNLEIAETDGSLKWSGSIISKEDNVIRDSLSYDGTRITTFAPILKWGKFPLVDILKDLIIMGKEALGCEVEIEFAVNIFDDPNRKPEFALLQIKPMVMGGSREIINIEEESNNKIFCSSKVTLGDGLIDNVRHIVFVDPKRFKPAITKDIAKEIHSFNQELTKKHSYILIGPGRWGSADSWLGVPVNWEQI
;
A
#
# COMPACT_ATOMS: atom_id res chain seq x y z
N SER A 1 -2.42 5.82 43.35
CA SER A 1 -2.89 7.08 44.02
C SER A 1 -2.80 8.24 43.03
N PRO A 2 -3.45 9.40 43.30
CA PRO A 2 -3.27 10.60 42.47
C PRO A 2 -1.79 11.01 42.29
N TYR A 3 -0.96 10.78 43.30
CA TYR A 3 0.48 11.03 43.26
C TYR A 3 1.19 10.07 42.32
N ASP A 4 0.86 8.76 42.34
CA ASP A 4 1.46 7.77 41.45
C ASP A 4 1.07 8.03 40.00
N SER A 5 -0.19 8.46 39.78
CA SER A 5 -0.66 8.92 38.47
C SER A 5 0.14 10.13 37.98
N PHE A 6 0.36 11.12 38.88
CA PHE A 6 1.19 12.29 38.58
C PHE A 6 2.63 11.92 38.26
N VAL A 7 3.23 10.96 39.00
CA VAL A 7 4.60 10.50 38.72
C VAL A 7 4.70 9.76 37.39
N LEU A 8 3.68 8.97 37.03
CA LEU A 8 3.57 8.35 35.67
C LEU A 8 3.39 9.41 34.59
N GLU A 9 2.77 10.55 34.92
CA GLU A 9 2.52 11.69 34.04
C GLU A 9 3.58 12.78 34.11
N GLU A 10 4.61 12.69 34.97
CA GLU A 10 5.58 13.74 35.25
C GLU A 10 6.29 14.28 33.99
N ASP A 11 6.34 13.49 32.95
CA ASP A 11 6.68 13.95 31.59
C ASP A 11 5.44 14.42 30.77
N GLY A 12 4.23 14.48 31.42
CA GLY A 12 2.99 15.05 30.87
C GLY A 12 2.45 14.38 29.62
N ARG A 13 2.90 13.15 29.27
CA ARG A 13 2.68 12.57 27.93
C ARG A 13 2.68 11.05 27.89
N LEU A 14 2.28 10.34 28.96
CA LEU A 14 2.31 8.88 28.93
C LEU A 14 1.58 8.31 27.69
N THR A 15 0.38 8.82 27.40
CA THR A 15 -0.40 8.42 26.22
C THR A 15 0.27 8.85 24.92
N GLU A 16 0.89 10.04 24.88
CA GLU A 16 1.63 10.53 23.71
C GLU A 16 2.95 9.77 23.55
N GLN A 17 3.66 9.43 24.62
CA GLN A 17 4.88 8.62 24.58
C GLN A 17 4.59 7.20 24.09
N ILE A 18 3.55 6.56 24.64
CA ILE A 18 3.09 5.25 24.15
C ILE A 18 2.70 5.35 22.69
N SER A 19 1.96 6.38 22.27
CA SER A 19 1.56 6.60 20.89
C SER A 19 2.77 6.88 19.99
N HIS A 20 3.71 7.69 20.42
CA HIS A 20 4.94 8.01 19.68
C HIS A 20 5.83 6.77 19.50
N GLU A 21 6.02 5.97 20.55
CA GLU A 21 6.77 4.71 20.48
C GLU A 21 6.06 3.69 19.57
N TYR A 22 4.71 3.60 19.62
CA TYR A 22 3.93 2.78 18.71
C TYR A 22 4.05 3.24 17.25
N MET A 23 3.99 4.56 17.00
CA MET A 23 4.19 5.12 15.66
C MET A 23 5.65 4.95 15.20
N GLY A 24 6.62 5.16 16.09
CA GLY A 24 8.05 4.90 15.81
C GLY A 24 8.34 3.46 15.43
N MET A 25 7.51 2.51 15.87
CA MET A 25 7.54 1.09 15.51
C MET A 25 6.59 0.73 14.37
N ASN A 26 5.97 1.72 13.69
CA ASN A 26 5.00 1.54 12.62
C ASN A 26 3.79 0.63 12.98
N PHE A 27 3.30 0.69 14.22
CA PHE A 27 2.07 0.00 14.62
C PHE A 27 0.84 0.88 14.37
N SER A 28 -0.19 0.30 13.78
CA SER A 28 -1.38 1.03 13.31
C SER A 28 -2.34 1.51 14.40
N ASN A 29 -2.28 0.92 15.62
CA ASN A 29 -3.23 1.24 16.70
C ASN A 29 -2.50 1.30 18.03
N ALA A 30 -2.26 2.48 18.56
CA ALA A 30 -1.77 2.65 19.93
C ALA A 30 -2.85 2.25 20.94
N PRO A 31 -2.48 1.59 22.08
CA PRO A 31 -3.44 1.27 23.12
C PRO A 31 -4.02 2.54 23.74
N ARG A 32 -5.33 2.54 23.98
CA ARG A 32 -5.98 3.62 24.71
C ARG A 32 -5.81 3.38 26.20
N VAL A 33 -5.31 4.39 26.89
CA VAL A 33 -5.08 4.34 28.33
C VAL A 33 -6.19 5.12 29.05
N TRP A 34 -6.79 4.48 30.07
CA TRP A 34 -7.78 5.08 30.94
C TRP A 34 -7.25 5.02 32.37
N GLN A 35 -7.52 6.05 33.15
CA GLN A 35 -7.01 6.15 34.51
C GLN A 35 -8.16 6.21 35.52
N ALA A 36 -7.99 5.52 36.63
CA ALA A 36 -8.88 5.57 37.77
C ALA A 36 -8.05 5.82 39.04
N SER A 37 -8.47 6.77 39.90
CA SER A 37 -7.76 7.16 41.11
C SER A 37 -8.12 6.29 42.32
N THR A 38 -9.25 5.60 42.28
CA THR A 38 -9.77 4.72 43.33
C THR A 38 -10.17 3.36 42.79
N ALA A 39 -10.24 2.34 43.66
CA ALA A 39 -10.77 1.02 43.31
C ALA A 39 -12.25 1.08 42.93
N ALA A 40 -13.04 1.93 43.60
CA ALA A 40 -14.45 2.14 43.30
C ALA A 40 -14.68 2.71 41.92
N ASP A 41 -13.91 3.73 41.50
CA ASP A 41 -13.95 4.29 40.14
C ASP A 41 -13.57 3.26 39.08
N ALA A 42 -12.48 2.52 39.32
CA ALA A 42 -12.02 1.47 38.41
C ALA A 42 -13.08 0.39 38.20
N LEU A 43 -13.74 -0.11 39.26
CA LEU A 43 -14.81 -1.08 39.16
C LEU A 43 -16.03 -0.53 38.37
N THR A 44 -16.33 0.77 38.57
CA THR A 44 -17.40 1.44 37.81
C THR A 44 -17.06 1.52 36.33
N MET A 45 -15.80 1.83 35.99
CA MET A 45 -15.34 1.84 34.59
C MET A 45 -15.40 0.45 33.97
N LEU A 46 -14.94 -0.58 34.72
CA LEU A 46 -14.97 -1.97 34.26
C LEU A 46 -16.39 -2.50 34.00
N SER A 47 -17.40 -1.94 34.71
CA SER A 47 -18.81 -2.31 34.47
C SER A 47 -19.42 -1.66 33.24
N ARG A 48 -18.83 -0.54 32.74
CA ARG A 48 -19.37 0.25 31.63
C ARG A 48 -18.75 -0.07 30.29
N GLN A 49 -17.48 -0.49 30.28
CA GLN A 49 -16.76 -0.81 29.05
C GLN A 49 -15.77 -1.95 29.26
N ASP A 50 -15.41 -2.60 28.16
CA ASP A 50 -14.46 -3.72 28.14
C ASP A 50 -13.01 -3.24 28.04
N PHE A 51 -12.11 -3.83 28.83
CA PHE A 51 -10.68 -3.55 28.85
C PHE A 51 -9.89 -4.82 28.61
N ASP A 52 -8.84 -4.73 27.80
CA ASP A 52 -7.98 -5.88 27.48
C ASP A 52 -6.91 -6.14 28.54
N LEU A 53 -6.56 -5.13 29.34
CA LEU A 53 -5.50 -5.16 30.36
C LEU A 53 -5.85 -4.21 31.50
N ILE A 54 -5.57 -4.64 32.71
CA ILE A 54 -5.69 -3.83 33.94
C ILE A 54 -4.32 -3.77 34.60
N ILE A 55 -3.82 -2.55 34.79
CA ILE A 55 -2.56 -2.28 35.52
C ILE A 55 -2.91 -1.64 36.84
N VAL A 56 -2.51 -2.26 37.96
CA VAL A 56 -2.80 -1.84 39.32
C VAL A 56 -1.51 -1.36 39.97
N MET A 57 -1.56 -0.17 40.58
CA MET A 57 -0.42 0.36 41.36
C MET A 57 -0.46 -0.15 42.78
N MET A 58 0.71 -0.20 43.45
CA MET A 58 0.80 -0.63 44.86
C MET A 58 0.05 0.25 45.87
N ARG A 59 -0.30 1.49 45.50
CA ARG A 59 -0.95 2.44 46.39
C ARG A 59 -2.32 2.83 45.85
N ILE A 60 -3.35 2.18 46.33
CA ILE A 60 -4.76 2.54 46.08
C ILE A 60 -5.31 3.22 47.33
N ALA A 61 -6.06 4.32 47.15
CA ALA A 61 -6.51 5.14 48.25
C ALA A 61 -7.57 4.48 49.15
N ASP A 62 -8.42 3.62 48.57
CA ASP A 62 -9.65 3.11 49.17
C ASP A 62 -9.66 1.57 49.37
N MET A 63 -8.63 0.86 48.93
CA MET A 63 -8.58 -0.62 48.99
C MET A 63 -7.14 -1.13 48.93
N ASP A 64 -6.89 -2.28 49.59
CA ASP A 64 -5.64 -2.99 49.42
C ASP A 64 -5.49 -3.48 47.96
N PRO A 65 -4.31 -3.31 47.31
CA PRO A 65 -4.13 -3.65 45.89
C PRO A 65 -4.31 -5.15 45.59
N VAL A 66 -3.93 -6.04 46.53
CA VAL A 66 -4.09 -7.49 46.37
C VAL A 66 -5.56 -7.91 46.43
N LEU A 67 -6.28 -7.34 47.44
CA LEU A 67 -7.74 -7.52 47.55
C LEU A 67 -8.49 -6.94 46.33
N PHE A 68 -8.03 -5.81 45.80
CA PHE A 68 -8.61 -5.22 44.60
C PHE A 68 -8.42 -6.13 43.38
N CYS A 69 -7.22 -6.67 43.19
CA CYS A 69 -6.95 -7.65 42.13
C CYS A 69 -7.82 -8.90 42.26
N ALA A 70 -7.99 -9.42 43.50
CA ALA A 70 -8.89 -10.56 43.77
C ALA A 70 -10.33 -10.27 43.36
N LYS A 71 -10.84 -9.10 43.69
CA LYS A 71 -12.19 -8.66 43.34
C LYS A 71 -12.41 -8.51 41.85
N ILE A 72 -11.39 -8.03 41.14
CA ILE A 72 -11.41 -8.00 39.67
C ILE A 72 -11.52 -9.43 39.12
N LYS A 73 -10.68 -10.35 39.59
CA LYS A 73 -10.67 -11.75 39.10
C LYS A 73 -11.93 -12.54 39.43
N GLU A 74 -12.59 -12.24 40.53
CA GLU A 74 -13.91 -12.82 40.88
C GLU A 74 -14.94 -12.47 39.79
N THR A 75 -14.95 -11.20 39.33
CA THR A 75 -15.92 -10.75 38.35
C THR A 75 -15.45 -11.01 36.90
N TYR A 76 -14.16 -10.88 36.64
CA TYR A 76 -13.54 -10.99 35.32
C TYR A 76 -12.34 -11.96 35.32
N PRO A 77 -12.55 -13.28 35.48
CA PRO A 77 -11.47 -14.26 35.72
C PRO A 77 -10.44 -14.35 34.58
N LYS A 78 -10.82 -14.00 33.37
CA LYS A 78 -9.95 -14.06 32.17
C LYS A 78 -9.18 -12.77 31.87
N LYS A 79 -9.50 -11.67 32.55
CA LYS A 79 -8.83 -10.39 32.31
C LYS A 79 -7.41 -10.40 32.88
N PRO A 80 -6.39 -10.01 32.12
CA PRO A 80 -5.03 -9.85 32.64
C PRO A 80 -4.98 -8.73 33.67
N VAL A 81 -4.43 -9.03 34.84
CA VAL A 81 -4.20 -8.06 35.93
C VAL A 81 -2.72 -8.04 36.24
N ILE A 82 -2.08 -6.91 35.98
CA ILE A 82 -0.67 -6.67 36.22
C ILE A 82 -0.52 -5.71 37.39
N LEU A 83 0.31 -6.09 38.37
CA LEU A 83 0.67 -5.21 39.45
C LEU A 83 1.97 -4.44 39.09
N LEU A 84 1.97 -3.12 39.27
CA LEU A 84 3.10 -2.26 39.01
C LEU A 84 3.64 -1.66 40.31
N ALA A 85 4.86 -2.06 40.69
CA ALA A 85 5.57 -1.56 41.88
C ALA A 85 6.65 -0.53 41.46
N PHE A 86 7.02 0.39 42.36
CA PHE A 86 8.08 1.37 42.10
C PHE A 86 9.47 0.80 42.37
N ASP A 87 9.60 -0.15 43.30
CA ASP A 87 10.89 -0.79 43.61
C ASP A 87 10.72 -2.22 44.17
N GLU A 88 11.86 -2.89 44.40
CA GLU A 88 11.90 -4.25 44.98
C GLU A 88 11.33 -4.32 46.40
N SER A 89 11.36 -3.23 47.18
CA SER A 89 10.89 -3.23 48.56
C SER A 89 9.37 -3.36 48.62
N GLU A 90 8.67 -2.76 47.67
CA GLU A 90 7.22 -2.90 47.52
C GLU A 90 6.84 -4.34 47.12
N VAL A 91 7.61 -4.96 46.21
CA VAL A 91 7.38 -6.36 45.82
C VAL A 91 7.55 -7.33 47.00
N LYS A 92 8.51 -7.09 47.91
CA LYS A 92 8.73 -7.89 49.11
C LYS A 92 7.62 -7.80 50.15
N GLN A 93 6.72 -6.83 50.04
CA GLN A 93 5.55 -6.68 50.90
C GLN A 93 4.36 -7.51 50.44
N LEU A 94 4.43 -8.07 49.22
CA LEU A 94 3.38 -8.97 48.73
C LEU A 94 3.42 -10.31 49.47
N PRO A 95 2.28 -11.00 49.63
CA PRO A 95 2.22 -12.35 50.15
C PRO A 95 3.13 -13.32 49.39
N GLU A 96 3.75 -14.28 50.08
CA GLU A 96 4.64 -15.26 49.40
C GLU A 96 3.94 -16.04 48.27
N ASP A 97 2.63 -16.21 48.33
CA ASP A 97 1.80 -16.92 47.36
C ASP A 97 1.15 -15.99 46.30
N PHE A 98 1.65 -14.77 46.11
CA PHE A 98 1.00 -13.83 45.19
C PHE A 98 0.93 -14.37 43.76
N GLU A 99 1.85 -15.24 43.35
CA GLU A 99 1.84 -15.89 42.02
C GLU A 99 0.67 -16.87 41.85
N ASN A 100 0.10 -17.38 42.94
CA ASN A 100 -1.13 -18.20 42.94
C ASN A 100 -2.38 -17.37 43.20
N SER A 101 -2.24 -16.05 43.30
CA SER A 101 -3.29 -15.09 43.58
C SER A 101 -3.94 -14.57 42.30
N ALA A 102 -4.75 -13.55 42.47
CA ALA A 102 -5.44 -12.83 41.37
C ALA A 102 -4.51 -11.93 40.52
N ILE A 103 -3.19 -12.00 40.70
CA ILE A 103 -2.19 -11.18 39.99
C ILE A 103 -1.49 -12.07 38.97
N ASP A 104 -1.62 -11.73 37.66
CA ASP A 104 -0.99 -12.53 36.62
C ASP A 104 0.53 -12.28 36.53
N ARG A 105 0.98 -11.06 36.75
CA ARG A 105 2.42 -10.68 36.77
C ARG A 105 2.62 -9.40 37.61
N VAL A 106 3.85 -9.25 38.15
CA VAL A 106 4.29 -8.04 38.86
C VAL A 106 5.42 -7.41 38.05
N PHE A 107 5.34 -6.09 37.77
CA PHE A 107 6.41 -5.34 37.10
C PHE A 107 6.96 -4.25 38.02
N ILE A 108 8.23 -3.87 37.81
CA ILE A 108 8.87 -2.76 38.53
C ILE A 108 9.04 -1.58 37.56
N TRP A 109 8.51 -0.44 37.98
CA TRP A 109 8.64 0.83 37.28
C TRP A 109 9.93 1.54 37.71
N SER A 110 10.86 1.68 36.79
CA SER A 110 12.15 2.37 37.02
C SER A 110 12.21 3.78 36.40
N GLY A 111 11.06 4.46 36.28
CA GLY A 111 11.00 5.79 35.65
C GLY A 111 10.98 5.79 34.11
N ASN A 112 10.80 4.64 33.47
CA ASN A 112 10.85 4.52 32.00
C ASN A 112 9.51 3.99 31.44
N ALA A 113 8.85 4.78 30.57
CA ALA A 113 7.58 4.40 29.91
C ALA A 113 7.67 3.11 29.08
N ASN A 114 8.87 2.70 28.66
CA ASN A 114 9.06 1.48 27.87
C ASN A 114 8.65 0.20 28.62
N VAL A 115 8.58 0.21 29.96
CA VAL A 115 8.06 -0.93 30.73
C VAL A 115 6.58 -1.15 30.44
N LEU A 116 5.78 -0.10 30.35
CA LEU A 116 4.35 -0.20 30.00
C LEU A 116 4.14 -0.73 28.58
N LEU A 117 4.96 -0.27 27.66
CA LEU A 117 4.99 -0.80 26.30
C LEU A 117 5.34 -2.30 26.28
N ALA A 118 6.35 -2.71 27.06
CA ALA A 118 6.74 -4.11 27.16
C ALA A 118 5.64 -4.98 27.79
N ILE A 119 4.91 -4.48 28.78
CA ILE A 119 3.74 -5.16 29.37
C ILE A 119 2.67 -5.42 28.32
N VAL A 120 2.27 -4.38 27.58
CA VAL A 120 1.25 -4.50 26.51
C VAL A 120 1.72 -5.49 25.45
N LYS A 121 2.96 -5.37 24.99
CA LYS A 121 3.50 -6.25 23.94
C LYS A 121 3.65 -7.69 24.40
N MET A 122 4.08 -7.94 25.63
CA MET A 122 4.15 -9.28 26.21
C MET A 122 2.79 -9.98 26.20
N LEU A 123 1.74 -9.29 26.58
CA LEU A 123 0.39 -9.83 26.57
C LEU A 123 -0.14 -10.06 25.16
N GLU A 124 0.03 -9.08 24.25
CA GLU A 124 -0.32 -9.25 22.83
C GLU A 124 0.40 -10.46 22.22
N ASP A 125 1.68 -10.63 22.52
CA ASP A 125 2.47 -11.76 22.00
C ASP A 125 1.95 -13.09 22.53
N ALA A 126 1.66 -13.19 23.82
CA ALA A 126 1.12 -14.41 24.45
C ALA A 126 -0.26 -14.76 23.89
N MET A 127 -1.14 -13.76 23.65
CA MET A 127 -2.48 -13.94 23.11
C MET A 127 -2.48 -14.36 21.63
N ASN A 128 -1.61 -13.76 20.82
CA ASN A 128 -1.64 -13.86 19.38
C ASN A 128 -0.70 -14.93 18.79
N ILE A 129 0.30 -15.42 19.54
CA ILE A 129 1.35 -16.31 19.05
C ILE A 129 0.82 -17.52 18.26
N ARG A 130 -0.26 -18.15 18.71
CA ARG A 130 -0.85 -19.33 18.04
C ARG A 130 -1.38 -19.01 16.65
N ARG A 131 -2.09 -17.87 16.53
CA ARG A 131 -2.67 -17.41 15.28
C ARG A 131 -1.58 -16.97 14.33
N ASP A 132 -0.59 -16.24 14.84
CA ASP A 132 0.44 -15.60 14.03
C ASP A 132 1.44 -16.65 13.50
N ILE A 133 1.78 -17.69 14.28
CA ILE A 133 2.56 -18.83 13.76
C ILE A 133 1.78 -19.54 12.65
N LYS A 134 0.49 -19.84 12.86
CA LYS A 134 -0.32 -20.56 11.87
C LYS A 134 -0.53 -19.78 10.57
N LYS A 135 -0.68 -18.45 10.64
CA LYS A 135 -0.98 -17.59 9.48
C LYS A 135 0.24 -17.05 8.77
N ALA A 136 1.33 -16.79 9.48
CA ALA A 136 2.47 -16.07 8.98
C ALA A 136 3.83 -16.69 9.34
N ASP A 137 3.84 -17.90 9.91
CA ASP A 137 5.06 -18.61 10.37
C ASP A 137 5.97 -17.73 11.25
N VAL A 138 5.36 -16.91 12.10
CA VAL A 138 6.07 -15.98 12.98
C VAL A 138 6.94 -16.74 13.98
N ARG A 139 8.11 -16.22 14.26
CA ARG A 139 9.06 -16.81 15.22
C ARG A 139 8.84 -16.28 16.62
N CYS A 140 9.38 -16.99 17.63
CA CYS A 140 9.35 -16.54 19.02
C CYS A 140 10.69 -16.72 19.74
N ILE A 141 10.87 -15.91 20.77
CA ILE A 141 11.97 -15.98 21.75
C ILE A 141 11.34 -16.34 23.09
N ILE A 142 11.90 -17.30 23.80
CA ILE A 142 11.46 -17.67 25.14
C ILE A 142 12.41 -17.02 26.15
N LEU A 143 11.86 -16.11 26.96
CA LEU A 143 12.56 -15.51 28.11
C LEU A 143 12.10 -16.22 29.39
N ILE A 144 13.04 -16.84 30.12
CA ILE A 144 12.77 -17.54 31.39
C ILE A 144 13.41 -16.73 32.51
N GLU A 145 12.59 -16.06 33.29
CA GLU A 145 13.03 -15.19 34.37
C GLU A 145 11.90 -15.05 35.40
N ASP A 146 12.11 -15.43 36.65
CA ASP A 146 11.12 -15.33 37.72
C ASP A 146 11.21 -14.04 38.53
N SER A 147 12.31 -13.28 38.41
CA SER A 147 12.49 -12.04 39.14
C SER A 147 11.82 -10.85 38.44
N PRO A 148 10.82 -10.18 39.07
CA PRO A 148 10.18 -8.98 38.56
C PRO A 148 11.19 -7.90 38.15
N ARG A 149 12.26 -7.72 38.90
CA ARG A 149 13.33 -6.75 38.61
C ARG A 149 13.98 -7.00 37.25
N TYR A 150 14.39 -8.26 37.00
CA TYR A 150 15.15 -8.56 35.79
C TYR A 150 14.27 -8.61 34.55
N TYR A 151 13.07 -9.25 34.57
CA TYR A 151 12.25 -9.23 33.39
C TYR A 151 11.68 -7.82 33.07
N SER A 152 11.44 -6.98 34.09
CA SER A 152 11.07 -5.57 33.88
C SER A 152 12.19 -4.75 33.21
N LEU A 153 13.46 -5.12 33.43
CA LEU A 153 14.62 -4.50 32.80
C LEU A 153 14.87 -5.06 31.38
N ILE A 154 14.77 -6.37 31.23
CA ILE A 154 15.20 -7.10 30.02
C ILE A 154 14.16 -6.98 28.89
N LEU A 155 12.87 -7.13 29.19
CA LEU A 155 11.81 -7.11 28.17
C LEU A 155 11.80 -5.82 27.33
N PRO A 156 11.84 -4.61 27.93
CA PRO A 156 11.87 -3.37 27.14
C PRO A 156 13.04 -3.31 26.16
N ILE A 157 14.20 -3.85 26.55
CA ILE A 157 15.41 -3.84 25.72
C ILE A 157 15.27 -4.79 24.55
N ILE A 158 14.82 -6.02 24.79
CA ILE A 158 14.60 -6.99 23.70
C ILE A 158 13.55 -6.46 22.74
N TYR A 159 12.44 -5.87 23.23
CA TYR A 159 11.43 -5.27 22.36
C TYR A 159 11.99 -4.11 21.54
N LYS A 160 12.77 -3.22 22.16
CA LYS A 160 13.43 -2.10 21.48
C LYS A 160 14.37 -2.60 20.39
N GLU A 161 15.20 -3.59 20.69
CA GLU A 161 16.16 -4.17 19.73
C GLU A 161 15.44 -4.83 18.55
N ILE A 162 14.47 -5.70 18.82
CA ILE A 162 13.67 -6.34 17.76
C ILE A 162 12.97 -5.30 16.89
N SER A 163 12.40 -4.25 17.50
CA SER A 163 11.70 -3.19 16.77
C SER A 163 12.67 -2.39 15.91
N TYR A 164 13.86 -2.10 16.40
CA TYR A 164 14.92 -1.44 15.62
C TYR A 164 15.32 -2.28 14.40
N GLN A 165 15.57 -3.58 14.60
CA GLN A 165 15.93 -4.49 13.51
C GLN A 165 14.81 -4.62 12.47
N VAL A 166 13.55 -4.71 12.90
CA VAL A 166 12.37 -4.74 12.00
C VAL A 166 12.23 -3.42 11.24
N LYS A 167 12.47 -2.28 11.88
CA LYS A 167 12.43 -0.96 11.24
C LYS A 167 13.49 -0.85 10.14
N GLU A 168 14.73 -1.23 10.42
CA GLU A 168 15.82 -1.30 9.42
C GLU A 168 15.41 -2.13 8.19
N MET A 169 14.70 -3.25 8.38
CA MET A 169 14.21 -4.08 7.28
C MET A 169 13.06 -3.43 6.54
N VAL A 170 12.13 -2.78 7.26
CA VAL A 170 11.00 -2.04 6.67
C VAL A 170 11.50 -0.88 5.81
N ASP A 171 12.50 -0.13 6.30
CA ASP A 171 13.10 1.00 5.57
C ASP A 171 13.85 0.55 4.30
N LYS A 172 14.42 -0.65 4.31
CA LYS A 172 15.08 -1.28 3.15
C LYS A 172 14.11 -2.03 2.21
N SER A 173 12.82 -2.11 2.56
CA SER A 173 11.83 -2.87 1.78
C SER A 173 11.32 -2.08 0.57
N ALA A 174 11.26 -2.75 -0.58
CA ALA A 174 10.91 -2.12 -1.86
C ALA A 174 9.41 -1.88 -2.10
N GLY A 175 8.52 -2.21 -1.13
CA GLY A 175 7.08 -2.03 -1.31
C GLY A 175 6.26 -2.23 -0.04
N ASP A 176 5.08 -1.59 0.01
CA ASP A 176 4.20 -1.58 1.19
C ASP A 176 3.75 -2.98 1.64
N HIS A 177 3.58 -3.92 0.72
CA HIS A 177 3.25 -5.31 1.08
C HIS A 177 4.42 -6.00 1.81
N GLU A 178 5.65 -5.74 1.39
CA GLU A 178 6.84 -6.27 2.03
C GLU A 178 7.08 -5.63 3.40
N LYS A 179 6.87 -4.31 3.50
CA LYS A 179 6.85 -3.60 4.78
C LYS A 179 5.84 -4.21 5.75
N LEU A 180 4.61 -4.46 5.28
CA LEU A 180 3.56 -5.09 6.07
C LEU A 180 3.93 -6.52 6.52
N LEU A 181 4.59 -7.30 5.66
CA LEU A 181 5.07 -8.64 6.00
C LEU A 181 6.17 -8.59 7.07
N HIS A 182 7.15 -7.68 6.95
CA HIS A 182 8.19 -7.49 7.95
C HIS A 182 7.60 -7.06 9.30
N MET A 183 6.66 -6.11 9.31
CA MET A 183 5.97 -5.68 10.52
C MET A 183 5.19 -6.80 11.19
N ARG A 184 4.47 -7.62 10.42
CA ARG A 184 3.71 -8.78 10.93
C ARG A 184 4.60 -9.96 11.30
N GLY A 185 5.75 -10.10 10.65
CA GLY A 185 6.75 -11.14 10.90
C GLY A 185 7.62 -10.92 12.12
N ARG A 186 7.43 -9.85 12.88
CA ARG A 186 8.19 -9.56 14.12
C ARG A 186 8.17 -10.76 15.06
N PRO A 187 9.34 -11.25 15.52
CA PRO A 187 9.40 -12.29 16.54
C PRO A 187 8.63 -11.92 17.81
N LYS A 188 7.93 -12.88 18.36
CA LYS A 188 7.16 -12.73 19.61
C LYS A 188 8.05 -13.08 20.80
N ILE A 189 7.82 -12.42 21.94
CA ILE A 189 8.53 -12.74 23.18
C ILE A 189 7.55 -13.43 24.12
N LEU A 190 7.92 -14.62 24.59
CA LEU A 190 7.16 -15.40 25.57
C LEU A 190 7.91 -15.41 26.89
N LEU A 191 7.40 -14.67 27.87
CA LEU A 191 7.92 -14.69 29.25
C LEU A 191 7.39 -15.91 29.99
N ALA A 192 8.31 -16.69 30.57
CA ALA A 192 8.04 -17.78 31.49
C ALA A 192 8.68 -17.50 32.86
N THR A 193 7.96 -17.70 33.95
CA THR A 193 8.47 -17.53 35.33
C THR A 193 8.74 -18.87 36.02
N SER A 194 8.37 -19.98 35.40
CA SER A 194 8.63 -21.33 35.92
C SER A 194 9.15 -22.27 34.83
N TYR A 195 9.72 -23.40 35.28
CA TYR A 195 10.20 -24.45 34.40
C TYR A 195 9.07 -25.05 33.55
N GLU A 196 7.95 -25.31 34.15
CA GLU A 196 6.78 -25.92 33.54
C GLU A 196 6.14 -25.00 32.47
N GLU A 197 6.16 -23.70 32.73
CA GLU A 197 5.69 -22.71 31.75
C GLU A 197 6.63 -22.65 30.53
N ALA A 198 7.93 -22.60 30.78
CA ALA A 198 8.95 -22.61 29.73
C ALA A 198 8.91 -23.92 28.92
N GLU A 199 8.76 -25.06 29.57
CA GLU A 199 8.66 -26.37 28.95
C GLU A 199 7.43 -26.46 28.03
N ARG A 200 6.27 -25.95 28.51
CA ARG A 200 5.03 -25.89 27.74
C ARG A 200 5.18 -25.02 26.49
N TYR A 201 5.83 -23.84 26.60
CA TYR A 201 6.09 -22.98 25.46
C TYR A 201 7.03 -23.64 24.47
N PHE A 202 8.15 -24.19 24.90
CA PHE A 202 9.12 -24.82 24.02
C PHE A 202 8.55 -26.06 23.33
N LYS A 203 7.87 -26.97 24.04
CA LYS A 203 7.22 -28.14 23.43
C LYS A 203 6.22 -27.71 22.33
N ARG A 204 5.45 -26.65 22.59
CA ARG A 204 4.40 -26.21 21.69
C ARG A 204 4.91 -25.46 20.47
N PHE A 205 5.93 -24.62 20.64
CA PHE A 205 6.42 -23.70 19.61
C PHE A 205 7.84 -24.01 19.14
N ARG A 206 8.33 -25.23 19.39
CA ARG A 206 9.69 -25.65 19.09
C ARG A 206 10.19 -25.22 17.71
N LEU A 207 9.42 -25.52 16.66
CA LEU A 207 9.77 -25.20 15.27
C LEU A 207 9.81 -23.70 14.97
N SER A 208 9.17 -22.89 15.79
CA SER A 208 9.13 -21.42 15.64
C SER A 208 10.02 -20.70 16.65
N THR A 209 10.70 -21.40 17.55
CA THR A 209 11.58 -20.79 18.56
C THR A 209 12.92 -20.42 17.94
N LEU A 210 13.29 -19.12 17.98
CA LEU A 210 14.58 -18.60 17.54
C LEU A 210 15.68 -18.88 18.57
N GLY A 211 15.36 -18.79 19.86
CA GLY A 211 16.27 -19.04 20.92
C GLY A 211 15.67 -18.83 22.30
N ILE A 212 16.50 -19.06 23.32
CA ILE A 212 16.12 -19.06 24.73
C ILE A 212 17.09 -18.15 25.51
N ILE A 213 16.51 -17.26 26.31
CA ILE A 213 17.25 -16.47 27.30
C ILE A 213 16.70 -16.90 28.66
N SER A 214 17.57 -17.45 29.53
CA SER A 214 17.11 -18.07 30.78
C SER A 214 17.97 -17.67 31.97
N ASP A 215 17.30 -17.36 33.09
CA ASP A 215 18.02 -17.41 34.38
C ASP A 215 18.48 -18.85 34.66
N ILE A 216 19.50 -18.99 35.52
CA ILE A 216 19.98 -20.29 35.95
C ILE A 216 19.15 -20.83 37.13
N ARG A 217 18.62 -19.92 37.97
CA ARG A 217 17.94 -20.26 39.23
C ARG A 217 16.50 -19.75 39.20
N PHE A 218 15.53 -20.61 39.02
CA PHE A 218 14.10 -20.29 39.06
C PHE A 218 13.25 -21.49 39.52
N SER A 219 11.94 -21.29 39.68
CA SER A 219 11.04 -22.31 40.23
C SER A 219 10.87 -23.51 39.28
N LYS A 220 10.95 -24.74 39.87
CA LYS A 220 10.59 -26.00 39.23
C LYS A 220 9.79 -26.85 40.21
N ASN A 221 8.59 -27.33 39.81
CA ASN A 221 7.63 -28.04 40.69
C ASN A 221 7.30 -27.23 41.95
N ASN A 222 7.08 -25.94 41.81
CA ASN A 222 6.82 -24.97 42.89
C ASN A 222 7.92 -24.91 43.95
N LYS A 223 9.15 -25.32 43.60
CA LYS A 223 10.34 -25.21 44.47
C LYS A 223 11.48 -24.55 43.71
N LEU A 224 12.20 -23.66 44.38
CA LEU A 224 13.34 -22.95 43.79
C LEU A 224 14.49 -23.93 43.52
N ASP A 225 14.80 -24.13 42.25
CA ASP A 225 15.90 -25.02 41.80
C ASP A 225 17.13 -24.17 41.36
N LYS A 226 18.26 -24.36 42.02
CA LYS A 226 19.51 -23.61 41.76
C LYS A 226 20.10 -23.83 40.37
N ASN A 227 19.69 -24.89 39.68
CA ASN A 227 20.20 -25.28 38.37
C ASN A 227 19.07 -25.50 37.34
N ALA A 228 17.88 -24.94 37.56
CA ALA A 228 16.74 -25.09 36.68
C ALA A 228 17.05 -24.72 35.23
N GLY A 229 17.75 -23.60 35.00
CA GLY A 229 18.12 -23.11 33.66
C GLY A 229 19.10 -24.02 32.94
N VAL A 230 20.08 -24.58 33.69
CA VAL A 230 21.03 -25.57 33.13
C VAL A 230 20.30 -26.85 32.73
N LYS A 231 19.40 -27.35 33.60
CA LYS A 231 18.58 -28.53 33.32
C LYS A 231 17.67 -28.28 32.11
N PHE A 232 17.07 -27.12 32.04
CA PHE A 232 16.22 -26.71 30.90
C PHE A 232 17.04 -26.60 29.60
N ALA A 233 18.20 -25.95 29.63
CA ALA A 233 19.08 -25.84 28.47
C ALA A 233 19.53 -27.21 27.94
N ARG A 234 19.91 -28.15 28.87
CA ARG A 234 20.28 -29.51 28.46
C ARG A 234 19.09 -30.27 27.86
N TRP A 235 17.90 -30.13 28.43
CA TRP A 235 16.69 -30.72 27.89
C TRP A 235 16.30 -30.13 26.55
N ALA A 236 16.30 -28.80 26.41
CA ALA A 236 15.96 -28.14 25.14
C ALA A 236 16.93 -28.56 24.01
N ARG A 237 18.23 -28.67 24.30
CA ARG A 237 19.24 -29.14 23.33
C ARG A 237 19.14 -30.64 23.02
N SER A 238 18.58 -31.47 23.91
CA SER A 238 18.31 -32.87 23.56
C SER A 238 17.22 -33.00 22.51
N ILE A 239 16.37 -31.97 22.37
CA ILE A 239 15.28 -31.90 21.40
C ILE A 239 15.69 -31.11 20.13
N ASP A 240 16.39 -29.98 20.30
CA ASP A 240 16.95 -29.15 19.22
C ASP A 240 18.41 -28.79 19.59
N PRO A 241 19.39 -29.56 19.11
CA PRO A 241 20.79 -29.33 19.43
C PRO A 241 21.35 -27.96 19.01
N SER A 242 20.69 -27.31 18.05
CA SER A 242 21.15 -26.08 17.43
C SER A 242 20.61 -24.82 18.08
N ILE A 243 19.60 -24.93 18.97
CA ILE A 243 18.93 -23.75 19.51
C ILE A 243 19.90 -22.82 20.26
N PRO A 244 19.94 -21.52 19.92
CA PRO A 244 20.74 -20.55 20.67
C PRO A 244 20.20 -20.40 22.09
N ILE A 245 21.07 -20.54 23.10
CA ILE A 245 20.71 -20.38 24.50
C ILE A 245 21.66 -19.41 25.16
N MET A 246 21.11 -18.42 25.89
CA MET A 246 21.84 -17.58 26.81
C MET A 246 21.40 -17.91 28.24
N LEU A 247 22.36 -18.21 29.11
CA LEU A 247 22.15 -18.39 30.55
C LEU A 247 22.63 -17.15 31.29
N GLN A 248 21.81 -16.62 32.17
CA GLN A 248 22.11 -15.44 32.96
C GLN A 248 22.18 -15.76 34.46
N SER A 249 23.09 -15.12 35.21
CA SER A 249 23.24 -15.30 36.63
C SER A 249 23.92 -14.12 37.31
N LYS A 250 23.62 -13.92 38.64
CA LYS A 250 24.38 -13.03 39.53
C LYS A 250 25.73 -13.58 39.97
N HIS A 251 26.03 -14.85 39.70
CA HIS A 251 27.28 -15.50 40.12
C HIS A 251 28.14 -15.81 38.91
N ARG A 252 29.30 -15.16 38.81
CA ARG A 252 30.28 -15.37 37.71
C ARG A 252 30.74 -16.83 37.57
N LYS A 253 30.83 -17.58 38.71
CA LYS A 253 31.19 -19.01 38.72
C LYS A 253 30.25 -19.88 37.89
N ASN A 254 29.04 -19.45 37.66
CA ASN A 254 28.05 -20.16 36.85
C ASN A 254 28.35 -20.12 35.36
N ALA A 255 29.38 -19.37 34.92
CA ALA A 255 29.85 -19.38 33.53
C ALA A 255 30.34 -20.78 33.11
N GLU A 256 30.92 -21.58 34.04
CA GLU A 256 31.30 -22.95 33.75
C GLU A 256 30.09 -23.84 33.46
N LEU A 257 29.00 -23.67 34.20
CA LEU A 257 27.75 -24.41 33.99
C LEU A 257 27.13 -24.06 32.61
N ALA A 258 27.24 -22.82 32.18
CA ALA A 258 26.78 -22.41 30.86
C ALA A 258 27.66 -23.05 29.75
N LYS A 259 28.97 -23.13 29.96
CA LYS A 259 29.90 -23.76 29.02
C LYS A 259 29.61 -25.27 28.87
N ASP A 260 29.28 -25.97 29.96
CA ASP A 260 28.96 -27.41 29.96
C ASP A 260 27.74 -27.74 29.09
N VAL A 261 26.79 -26.79 28.93
CA VAL A 261 25.63 -26.94 28.07
C VAL A 261 25.77 -26.14 26.77
N GLN A 262 26.98 -25.66 26.45
CA GLN A 262 27.28 -24.86 25.26
C GLN A 262 26.38 -23.61 25.10
N ALA A 263 25.98 -22.99 26.21
CA ALA A 263 25.18 -21.76 26.21
C ALA A 263 26.08 -20.51 26.37
N HIS A 264 25.63 -19.38 25.83
CA HIS A 264 26.26 -18.09 26.15
C HIS A 264 26.00 -17.77 27.63
N PHE A 265 26.93 -17.12 28.29
CA PHE A 265 26.77 -16.69 29.66
C PHE A 265 26.68 -15.18 29.77
N LEU A 266 25.67 -14.67 30.50
CA LEU A 266 25.47 -13.27 30.79
C LEU A 266 25.53 -13.03 32.32
N TYR A 267 26.42 -12.14 32.75
CA TYR A 267 26.53 -11.78 34.15
C TYR A 267 25.53 -10.66 34.49
N LYS A 268 24.52 -10.91 35.35
CA LYS A 268 23.44 -9.99 35.66
C LYS A 268 23.89 -8.64 36.27
N ASP A 269 25.03 -8.60 36.96
CA ASP A 269 25.59 -7.38 37.52
C ASP A 269 26.73 -6.80 36.64
N SER A 270 26.77 -7.17 35.33
CA SER A 270 27.69 -6.58 34.35
C SER A 270 27.30 -5.12 34.09
N PRO A 271 28.26 -4.17 34.09
CA PRO A 271 27.98 -2.80 33.69
C PRO A 271 27.58 -2.68 32.21
N THR A 272 27.85 -3.71 31.40
CA THR A 272 27.53 -3.80 29.97
C THR A 272 26.42 -4.80 29.68
N LEU A 273 25.61 -5.18 30.70
CA LEU A 273 24.55 -6.16 30.62
C LEU A 273 23.64 -5.93 29.39
N LEU A 274 23.21 -4.70 29.19
CA LEU A 274 22.22 -4.34 28.15
C LEU A 274 22.85 -4.44 26.75
N MET A 275 24.11 -4.06 26.62
CA MET A 275 24.86 -4.14 25.37
C MET A 275 25.14 -5.61 25.01
N GLU A 276 25.58 -6.42 25.98
CA GLU A 276 25.82 -7.85 25.78
C GLU A 276 24.58 -8.62 25.40
N LEU A 277 23.42 -8.27 25.99
CA LEU A 277 22.12 -8.83 25.65
C LEU A 277 21.69 -8.48 24.20
N SER A 278 21.81 -7.20 23.83
CA SER A 278 21.52 -6.71 22.48
C SER A 278 22.39 -7.38 21.43
N GLU A 279 23.72 -7.46 21.67
CA GLU A 279 24.63 -8.18 20.78
C GLU A 279 24.27 -9.66 20.61
N PHE A 280 23.86 -10.33 21.70
CA PHE A 280 23.45 -11.73 21.62
C PHE A 280 22.20 -11.90 20.75
N VAL A 281 21.18 -11.05 20.93
CA VAL A 281 19.94 -11.06 20.13
C VAL A 281 20.26 -10.87 18.64
N VAL A 282 21.07 -9.87 18.31
CA VAL A 282 21.42 -9.58 16.91
C VAL A 282 22.22 -10.72 16.28
N ARG A 283 23.22 -11.24 16.98
CA ARG A 283 24.14 -12.24 16.41
C ARG A 283 23.56 -13.64 16.35
N ASN A 284 22.69 -14.03 17.29
CA ASN A 284 22.24 -15.42 17.43
C ASN A 284 20.83 -15.67 16.96
N PHE A 285 20.00 -14.62 16.85
CA PHE A 285 18.61 -14.76 16.36
C PHE A 285 18.47 -14.39 14.88
N GLY A 286 19.59 -14.16 14.19
CA GLY A 286 19.65 -14.03 12.74
C GLY A 286 19.37 -12.64 12.18
N PHE A 287 19.37 -11.59 13.00
CA PHE A 287 19.13 -10.20 12.53
C PHE A 287 20.31 -9.55 11.82
N GLY A 288 21.55 -10.00 12.11
CA GLY A 288 22.77 -9.51 11.46
C GLY A 288 23.15 -10.30 10.20
N ASP A 289 24.37 -10.05 9.68
CA ASP A 289 24.94 -10.82 8.59
C ASP A 289 25.03 -12.31 8.93
N LEU A 290 24.74 -13.18 7.97
CA LEU A 290 25.04 -14.59 8.10
C LEU A 290 26.55 -14.81 7.89
N ILE A 291 27.22 -15.22 8.93
CA ILE A 291 28.67 -15.48 8.90
C ILE A 291 28.93 -16.97 8.76
N PHE A 292 29.38 -17.37 7.57
CA PHE A 292 29.81 -18.74 7.34
C PHE A 292 31.12 -19.04 8.11
N ARG A 293 31.08 -20.12 8.87
CA ARG A 293 32.21 -20.55 9.73
C ARG A 293 32.51 -22.01 9.49
N THR A 294 33.79 -22.37 9.71
CA THR A 294 34.13 -23.78 9.82
C THR A 294 33.55 -24.39 11.10
N PRO A 295 33.45 -25.75 11.24
CA PRO A 295 33.03 -26.37 12.50
C PRO A 295 33.91 -26.00 13.71
N LYS A 296 35.14 -25.54 13.46
CA LYS A 296 36.08 -25.04 14.50
C LYS A 296 35.92 -23.53 14.81
N GLY A 297 34.90 -22.84 14.22
CA GLY A 297 34.59 -21.46 14.51
C GLY A 297 35.30 -20.39 13.64
N LYS A 298 36.24 -20.79 12.73
CA LYS A 298 36.92 -19.83 11.85
C LYS A 298 35.97 -19.23 10.84
N GLU A 299 35.87 -17.91 10.76
CA GLU A 299 35.07 -17.18 9.79
C GLU A 299 35.58 -17.35 8.35
N LEU A 300 34.68 -17.52 7.39
CA LEU A 300 34.99 -17.72 5.97
C LEU A 300 34.42 -16.57 5.12
N ILE A 301 33.10 -16.36 5.16
CA ILE A 301 32.38 -15.39 4.32
C ILE A 301 31.27 -14.77 5.16
N ARG A 302 31.01 -13.46 4.97
CA ARG A 302 29.84 -12.74 5.49
C ARG A 302 28.84 -12.49 4.36
N VAL A 303 27.56 -12.64 4.66
CA VAL A 303 26.44 -12.55 3.71
C VAL A 303 25.36 -11.66 4.29
N SER A 304 25.00 -10.62 3.56
CA SER A 304 23.98 -9.65 3.97
C SER A 304 22.68 -9.72 3.14
N ASN A 305 22.68 -10.45 2.01
CA ASN A 305 21.54 -10.55 1.09
C ASN A 305 21.45 -11.89 0.37
N LEU A 306 20.30 -12.16 -0.28
CA LEU A 306 20.09 -13.45 -0.96
C LEU A 306 21.06 -13.74 -2.13
N PRO A 307 21.45 -12.79 -3.00
CA PRO A 307 22.44 -13.04 -4.03
C PRO A 307 23.80 -13.43 -3.48
N GLU A 308 24.25 -12.80 -2.39
CA GLU A 308 25.48 -13.18 -1.68
C GLU A 308 25.36 -14.56 -1.02
N LEU A 309 24.17 -14.88 -0.49
CA LEU A 309 23.89 -16.19 0.10
C LEU A 309 24.04 -17.30 -0.95
N ILE A 310 23.52 -17.14 -2.16
CA ILE A 310 23.71 -18.10 -3.26
C ILE A 310 25.20 -18.31 -3.54
N LYS A 311 25.96 -17.22 -3.75
CA LYS A 311 27.40 -17.32 -4.01
C LYS A 311 28.13 -18.03 -2.87
N ALA A 312 27.82 -17.71 -1.62
CA ALA A 312 28.42 -18.35 -0.47
C ALA A 312 28.06 -19.85 -0.40
N ILE A 313 26.79 -20.22 -0.56
CA ILE A 313 26.37 -21.63 -0.60
C ILE A 313 27.12 -22.38 -1.69
N GLN A 314 27.37 -21.81 -2.86
CA GLN A 314 28.09 -22.42 -3.97
C GLN A 314 29.57 -22.60 -3.68
N THR A 315 30.21 -21.73 -2.90
CA THR A 315 31.68 -21.64 -2.77
C THR A 315 32.25 -22.14 -1.46
N VAL A 316 31.49 -22.12 -0.35
CA VAL A 316 31.97 -22.52 0.96
C VAL A 316 32.31 -24.02 1.02
N PRO A 317 33.31 -24.42 1.82
CA PRO A 317 33.62 -25.83 2.06
C PRO A 317 32.41 -26.60 2.60
N GLU A 318 32.28 -27.86 2.22
CA GLU A 318 31.22 -28.77 2.60
C GLU A 318 30.99 -28.80 4.14
N GLY A 319 32.06 -28.91 4.92
CA GLY A 319 31.95 -28.92 6.36
C GLY A 319 31.33 -27.65 6.96
N SER A 320 31.51 -26.50 6.30
CA SER A 320 30.85 -25.25 6.68
C SER A 320 29.35 -25.27 6.34
N LEU A 321 29.02 -25.68 5.12
CA LEU A 321 27.60 -25.80 4.68
C LEU A 321 26.83 -26.72 5.64
N LEU A 322 27.34 -27.89 5.93
CA LEU A 322 26.76 -28.88 6.82
C LEU A 322 26.61 -28.35 8.26
N TYR A 323 27.61 -27.64 8.76
CA TYR A 323 27.56 -27.01 10.06
C TYR A 323 26.39 -26.01 10.16
N HIS A 324 26.25 -25.12 9.16
CA HIS A 324 25.18 -24.11 9.15
C HIS A 324 23.82 -24.74 8.89
N ALA A 325 23.70 -25.75 8.04
CA ALA A 325 22.48 -26.48 7.80
C ALA A 325 21.98 -27.21 9.06
N LYS A 326 22.86 -27.98 9.73
CA LYS A 326 22.53 -28.68 10.97
C LYS A 326 22.13 -27.74 12.12
N SER A 327 22.65 -26.53 12.12
CA SER A 327 22.41 -25.52 13.16
C SER A 327 21.22 -24.60 12.81
N ASN A 328 20.44 -24.88 11.78
CA ASN A 328 19.30 -24.06 11.30
C ASN A 328 19.66 -22.59 11.04
N HIS A 329 20.93 -22.26 10.84
CA HIS A 329 21.36 -20.86 10.66
C HIS A 329 20.75 -20.24 9.42
N PHE A 330 20.57 -20.99 8.32
CA PHE A 330 19.90 -20.50 7.10
C PHE A 330 18.45 -20.13 7.37
N SER A 331 17.66 -21.02 7.97
CA SER A 331 16.25 -20.76 8.23
C SER A 331 16.02 -19.63 9.23
N ASN A 332 16.90 -19.53 10.25
CA ASN A 332 16.82 -18.44 11.22
C ASN A 332 17.16 -17.10 10.59
N TRP A 333 18.23 -17.03 9.79
CA TRP A 333 18.62 -15.82 9.08
C TRP A 333 17.55 -15.40 8.06
N LEU A 334 17.03 -16.34 7.28
CA LEU A 334 15.96 -16.09 6.32
C LEU A 334 14.68 -15.57 7.00
N ALA A 335 14.31 -16.15 8.14
CA ALA A 335 13.14 -15.71 8.89
C ALA A 335 13.34 -14.30 9.47
N ALA A 336 14.51 -14.03 10.06
CA ALA A 336 14.85 -12.72 10.60
C ALA A 336 14.87 -11.63 9.51
N HIS A 337 15.23 -11.98 8.27
CA HIS A 337 15.22 -11.08 7.10
C HIS A 337 13.87 -11.10 6.33
N GLY A 338 12.78 -11.58 6.95
CA GLY A 338 11.42 -11.53 6.38
C GLY A 338 11.13 -12.51 5.25
N TYR A 339 12.04 -13.47 4.97
CA TYR A 339 11.83 -14.53 3.99
C TYR A 339 11.11 -15.74 4.61
N LEU A 340 9.97 -15.48 5.31
CA LEU A 340 9.28 -16.48 6.15
C LEU A 340 8.91 -17.76 5.38
N GLY A 341 8.34 -17.61 4.17
CA GLY A 341 7.98 -18.76 3.33
C GLY A 341 9.20 -19.59 2.88
N LEU A 342 10.34 -18.95 2.61
CA LEU A 342 11.59 -19.64 2.28
C LEU A 342 12.20 -20.29 3.52
N ALA A 343 12.17 -19.60 4.65
CA ALA A 343 12.65 -20.09 5.93
C ALA A 343 11.90 -21.37 6.38
N SER A 344 10.59 -21.43 6.19
CA SER A 344 9.76 -22.60 6.54
C SER A 344 10.05 -23.80 5.65
N GLN A 345 10.43 -23.59 4.40
CA GLN A 345 10.83 -24.67 3.49
C GLN A 345 12.23 -25.19 3.79
N VAL A 346 13.16 -24.33 4.22
CA VAL A 346 14.55 -24.70 4.54
C VAL A 346 14.67 -25.39 5.89
N ARG A 347 13.85 -25.01 6.88
CA ARG A 347 13.99 -25.49 8.27
C ARG A 347 13.83 -27.00 8.48
N PRO A 348 12.87 -27.71 7.85
CA PRO A 348 12.71 -29.14 8.05
C PRO A 348 13.78 -29.99 7.36
N LEU A 349 14.58 -29.37 6.47
CA LEU A 349 15.56 -30.11 5.66
C LEU A 349 16.78 -30.49 6.48
N ASN A 350 17.13 -31.77 6.43
CA ASN A 350 18.37 -32.32 6.99
C ASN A 350 19.26 -32.80 5.85
N HIS A 351 20.57 -32.84 6.09
CA HIS A 351 21.51 -33.37 5.09
C HIS A 351 21.20 -34.83 4.69
N ALA A 352 20.65 -35.61 5.62
CA ALA A 352 20.23 -36.98 5.38
C ALA A 352 19.12 -37.15 4.35
N ASP A 353 18.38 -36.09 4.06
CA ASP A 353 17.31 -36.05 3.05
C ASP A 353 17.86 -35.98 1.63
N PHE A 354 19.17 -35.76 1.46
CA PHE A 354 19.84 -35.59 0.18
C PHE A 354 20.85 -36.70 -0.07
N LYS A 355 21.01 -37.07 -1.36
CA LYS A 355 21.97 -38.13 -1.77
C LYS A 355 23.42 -37.79 -1.44
N ASN A 356 23.77 -36.48 -1.50
CA ASN A 356 25.11 -35.97 -1.17
C ASN A 356 25.04 -34.46 -0.93
N SER A 357 26.16 -33.85 -0.53
CA SER A 357 26.28 -32.42 -0.24
C SER A 357 26.06 -31.54 -1.45
N THR A 358 26.36 -32.02 -2.66
CA THR A 358 26.13 -31.27 -3.90
C THR A 358 24.63 -31.15 -4.15
N ALA A 359 23.88 -32.24 -4.03
CA ALA A 359 22.41 -32.22 -4.20
C ALA A 359 21.73 -31.32 -3.16
N HIS A 360 22.22 -31.30 -1.91
CA HIS A 360 21.75 -30.37 -0.88
C HIS A 360 22.05 -28.91 -1.25
N ARG A 361 23.25 -28.63 -1.74
CA ARG A 361 23.67 -27.30 -2.19
C ARG A 361 22.82 -26.79 -3.35
N ASP A 362 22.67 -27.62 -4.39
CA ASP A 362 21.90 -27.28 -5.60
C ASP A 362 20.43 -27.01 -5.25
N TYR A 363 19.83 -27.84 -4.40
CA TYR A 363 18.48 -27.65 -3.92
C TYR A 363 18.29 -26.30 -3.18
N LEU A 364 19.21 -25.94 -2.28
CA LEU A 364 19.15 -24.64 -1.57
C LEU A 364 19.29 -23.48 -2.55
N VAL A 365 20.20 -23.58 -3.52
CA VAL A 365 20.40 -22.54 -4.53
C VAL A 365 19.15 -22.40 -5.39
N ASP A 366 18.60 -23.48 -5.93
CA ASP A 366 17.38 -23.47 -6.73
C ASP A 366 16.18 -22.87 -5.98
N LEU A 367 16.02 -23.25 -4.72
CA LEU A 367 14.96 -22.73 -3.86
C LEU A 367 15.06 -21.21 -3.66
N ILE A 368 16.29 -20.73 -3.40
CA ILE A 368 16.56 -19.29 -3.22
C ILE A 368 16.41 -18.55 -4.55
N GLU A 369 16.92 -19.08 -5.65
CA GLU A 369 16.79 -18.50 -6.99
C GLU A 369 15.33 -18.40 -7.42
N ASN A 370 14.53 -19.44 -7.21
CA ASN A 370 13.10 -19.44 -7.52
C ASN A 370 12.37 -18.38 -6.66
N THR A 371 12.79 -18.21 -5.41
CA THR A 371 12.26 -17.15 -4.55
C THR A 371 12.64 -15.78 -5.08
N ILE A 372 13.89 -15.57 -5.51
CA ILE A 372 14.35 -14.32 -6.14
C ILE A 372 13.62 -14.08 -7.46
N LYS A 373 13.47 -15.09 -8.33
CA LYS A 373 12.72 -14.98 -9.59
C LYS A 373 11.27 -14.61 -9.33
N THR A 374 10.62 -15.27 -8.36
CA THR A 374 9.24 -14.98 -7.96
C THR A 374 9.10 -13.58 -7.36
N ARG A 375 10.05 -13.14 -6.54
CA ARG A 375 10.08 -11.77 -5.99
C ARG A 375 10.37 -10.73 -7.07
N LYS A 376 11.37 -10.96 -7.95
CA LYS A 376 11.65 -10.07 -9.09
C LYS A 376 10.44 -9.96 -10.04
N ALA A 377 9.66 -11.01 -10.19
CA ALA A 377 8.39 -10.96 -10.91
C ALA A 377 7.31 -10.16 -10.16
N ARG A 378 7.46 -9.94 -8.86
CA ARG A 378 6.54 -9.18 -7.99
C ARG A 378 6.99 -7.76 -7.71
N GLN A 379 8.27 -7.44 -7.90
CA GLN A 379 8.85 -6.13 -7.62
C GLN A 379 8.76 -5.19 -8.82
N VAL A 380 8.42 -3.93 -8.56
CA VAL A 380 8.85 -2.80 -9.37
C VAL A 380 10.37 -2.74 -9.23
N VAL A 381 11.10 -2.81 -10.33
CA VAL A 381 12.56 -2.93 -10.29
C VAL A 381 13.17 -1.53 -10.30
N GLU A 382 13.97 -1.22 -9.27
CA GLU A 382 14.90 -0.08 -9.34
C GLU A 382 15.90 -0.28 -10.48
N ILE A 383 16.15 0.75 -11.26
CA ILE A 383 17.21 0.77 -12.26
C ILE A 383 18.54 0.82 -11.50
N GLN A 384 19.31 -0.27 -11.56
CA GLN A 384 20.72 -0.19 -11.23
C GLN A 384 21.44 0.66 -12.29
N ARG A 385 22.36 1.52 -11.87
CA ARG A 385 22.94 2.69 -12.56
C ARG A 385 23.46 2.46 -13.99
N ASP A 386 23.64 1.23 -14.48
CA ASP A 386 24.37 0.99 -15.73
C ASP A 386 23.60 0.32 -16.87
N THR A 387 22.40 -0.23 -16.65
CA THR A 387 21.65 -0.93 -17.72
C THR A 387 20.14 -0.81 -17.56
N PHE A 388 19.51 -0.07 -18.45
CA PHE A 388 18.06 -0.14 -18.65
C PHE A 388 17.70 -1.47 -19.35
N ASP A 389 17.00 -2.33 -18.62
CA ASP A 389 16.56 -3.63 -19.16
C ASP A 389 15.27 -3.46 -19.95
N HIS A 390 15.38 -3.45 -21.27
CA HIS A 390 14.27 -3.33 -22.21
C HIS A 390 13.22 -4.45 -22.08
N THR A 391 13.55 -5.55 -21.43
CA THR A 391 12.60 -6.65 -21.18
C THR A 391 11.60 -6.34 -20.05
N LYS A 392 11.88 -5.34 -19.24
CA LYS A 392 11.04 -4.91 -18.12
C LYS A 392 10.13 -3.77 -18.55
N ARG A 393 8.82 -4.01 -18.54
CA ARG A 393 7.83 -2.99 -18.94
C ARG A 393 7.53 -1.93 -17.89
N PHE A 394 7.90 -2.17 -16.63
CA PHE A 394 7.67 -1.23 -15.53
C PHE A 394 8.91 -1.15 -14.63
N THR A 395 9.43 0.07 -14.44
CA THR A 395 10.67 0.29 -13.71
C THR A 395 10.59 1.54 -12.84
N GLN A 396 11.07 1.48 -11.61
CA GLN A 396 11.21 2.63 -10.72
C GLN A 396 12.65 3.15 -10.78
N ILE A 397 12.84 4.47 -10.88
CA ILE A 397 14.15 5.12 -11.00
C ILE A 397 14.56 5.96 -9.79
N SER A 398 13.70 6.10 -8.81
CA SER A 398 14.02 6.74 -7.52
C SER A 398 13.22 6.13 -6.39
N GLY A 399 13.67 6.30 -5.16
CA GLY A 399 13.03 5.79 -3.95
C GLY A 399 11.68 6.44 -3.64
N GLY A 400 11.05 5.95 -2.56
CA GLY A 400 9.77 6.43 -2.09
C GLY A 400 8.56 5.71 -2.70
N SER A 401 7.36 6.24 -2.43
CA SER A 401 6.11 5.66 -2.93
C SER A 401 5.95 5.87 -4.43
N LEU A 402 5.30 4.90 -5.07
CA LEU A 402 4.92 4.98 -6.48
C LEU A 402 3.68 5.87 -6.73
N GLY A 403 2.93 6.22 -5.69
CA GLY A 403 1.62 6.85 -5.80
C GLY A 403 0.52 5.90 -6.29
N GLY A 404 -0.72 6.38 -6.37
CA GLY A 404 -1.90 5.56 -6.67
C GLY A 404 -1.88 4.93 -8.06
N LYS A 405 -1.77 5.76 -9.10
CA LYS A 405 -1.81 5.28 -10.50
C LYS A 405 -0.68 4.29 -10.82
N ALA A 406 0.55 4.57 -10.39
CA ALA A 406 1.68 3.67 -10.67
C ALA A 406 1.56 2.35 -9.90
N ARG A 407 1.03 2.37 -8.67
CA ARG A 407 0.71 1.14 -7.92
C ARG A 407 -0.33 0.29 -8.65
N GLY A 408 -1.39 0.93 -9.17
CA GLY A 408 -2.42 0.26 -9.97
C GLY A 408 -1.83 -0.40 -11.22
N LEU A 409 -0.94 0.28 -11.95
CA LEU A 409 -0.25 -0.27 -13.13
C LEU A 409 0.70 -1.43 -12.78
N ALA A 410 1.51 -1.30 -11.72
CA ALA A 410 2.40 -2.37 -11.26
C ALA A 410 1.60 -3.61 -10.84
N PHE A 411 0.48 -3.41 -10.18
CA PHE A 411 -0.45 -4.47 -9.79
C PHE A 411 -1.10 -5.13 -11.01
N ALA A 412 -1.59 -4.34 -11.98
CA ALA A 412 -2.16 -4.84 -13.23
C ALA A 412 -1.17 -5.68 -14.03
N GLN A 413 0.09 -5.24 -14.12
CA GLN A 413 1.15 -6.03 -14.74
C GLN A 413 1.33 -7.39 -14.09
N LYS A 414 1.33 -7.42 -12.74
CA LYS A 414 1.42 -8.67 -11.98
C LYS A 414 0.23 -9.59 -12.26
N MET A 415 -0.98 -9.04 -12.28
CA MET A 415 -2.21 -9.80 -12.56
C MET A 415 -2.19 -10.43 -13.95
N ILE A 416 -1.88 -9.63 -14.99
CA ILE A 416 -1.78 -10.12 -16.38
C ILE A 416 -0.72 -11.23 -16.51
N ARG A 417 0.37 -11.16 -15.75
CA ARG A 417 1.44 -12.18 -15.79
C ARG A 417 1.08 -13.47 -15.06
N LEU A 418 0.28 -13.39 -14.00
CA LEU A 418 -0.15 -14.53 -13.20
C LEU A 418 -1.38 -15.24 -13.78
N SER A 419 -2.14 -14.56 -14.62
CA SER A 419 -3.31 -15.11 -15.30
C SER A 419 -2.91 -15.78 -16.62
N ASP A 420 -3.73 -16.73 -17.08
CA ASP A 420 -3.54 -17.39 -18.38
C ASP A 420 -4.08 -16.56 -19.56
N PHE A 421 -3.98 -15.22 -19.47
CA PHE A 421 -4.42 -14.33 -20.55
C PHE A 421 -3.69 -14.60 -21.87
N ARG A 422 -2.40 -14.92 -21.80
CA ARG A 422 -1.59 -15.20 -23.01
C ARG A 422 -2.01 -16.47 -23.72
N GLY A 423 -2.41 -17.50 -22.98
CA GLY A 423 -2.93 -18.74 -23.57
C GLY A 423 -4.35 -18.57 -24.11
N ARG A 424 -5.20 -17.81 -23.41
CA ARG A 424 -6.61 -17.61 -23.78
C ARG A 424 -6.80 -16.71 -25.01
N TYR A 425 -5.95 -15.70 -25.19
CA TYR A 425 -5.99 -14.74 -26.31
C TYR A 425 -4.73 -14.87 -27.18
N ASP A 426 -4.47 -16.10 -27.67
CA ASP A 426 -3.31 -16.33 -28.55
C ASP A 426 -3.41 -15.45 -29.81
N GLY A 427 -2.29 -14.85 -30.19
CA GLY A 427 -2.25 -13.90 -31.31
C GLY A 427 -2.49 -12.44 -30.92
N ILE A 428 -2.85 -12.11 -29.67
CA ILE A 428 -3.01 -10.73 -29.18
C ILE A 428 -2.00 -10.46 -28.08
N GLU A 429 -1.36 -9.30 -28.12
CA GLU A 429 -0.45 -8.86 -27.06
C GLU A 429 -1.23 -8.06 -26.00
N ILE A 430 -1.48 -8.67 -24.84
CA ILE A 430 -2.13 -8.01 -23.70
C ILE A 430 -1.07 -7.63 -22.68
N ASN A 431 -0.90 -6.31 -22.43
CA ASN A 431 0.15 -5.82 -21.54
C ASN A 431 -0.15 -4.40 -21.03
N ILE A 432 0.76 -3.88 -20.18
CA ILE A 432 0.85 -2.45 -19.90
C ILE A 432 1.91 -1.81 -20.82
N PRO A 433 1.79 -0.52 -21.21
CA PRO A 433 2.85 0.18 -21.93
C PRO A 433 4.14 0.23 -21.12
N HIS A 434 5.28 0.41 -21.79
CA HIS A 434 6.54 0.65 -21.09
C HIS A 434 6.44 1.93 -20.24
N ALA A 435 6.70 1.80 -18.95
CA ALA A 435 6.59 2.89 -17.99
C ALA A 435 7.80 2.95 -17.05
N VAL A 436 8.22 4.16 -16.76
CA VAL A 436 9.22 4.48 -15.74
C VAL A 436 8.56 5.35 -14.69
N VAL A 437 8.80 5.07 -13.41
CA VAL A 437 8.23 5.80 -12.29
C VAL A 437 9.32 6.49 -11.50
N ILE A 438 9.13 7.78 -11.27
CA ILE A 438 9.89 8.58 -10.32
C ILE A 438 9.13 8.56 -9.01
N GLY A 439 9.70 7.97 -7.96
CA GLY A 439 9.04 7.87 -6.66
C GLY A 439 9.01 9.20 -5.90
N THR A 440 8.25 9.23 -4.81
CA THR A 440 8.01 10.46 -4.03
C THR A 440 9.24 11.05 -3.36
N ASP A 441 10.31 10.29 -3.16
CA ASP A 441 11.55 10.82 -2.56
C ASP A 441 12.18 11.90 -3.44
N SER A 442 12.13 11.75 -4.78
CA SER A 442 12.61 12.79 -5.70
C SER A 442 11.76 14.07 -5.64
N PHE A 443 10.48 13.98 -5.33
CA PHE A 443 9.64 15.15 -5.09
C PHE A 443 10.05 15.86 -3.80
N ASP A 444 10.22 15.11 -2.70
CA ASP A 444 10.64 15.66 -1.41
C ASP A 444 12.01 16.34 -1.50
N GLU A 445 12.99 15.71 -2.19
CA GLU A 445 14.31 16.29 -2.46
C GLU A 445 14.19 17.58 -3.29
N PHE A 446 13.41 17.56 -4.37
CA PHE A 446 13.21 18.73 -5.24
C PHE A 446 12.61 19.90 -4.45
N MET A 447 11.59 19.66 -3.62
CA MET A 447 10.96 20.68 -2.79
C MET A 447 11.95 21.28 -1.76
N LYS A 448 12.75 20.40 -1.13
CA LYS A 448 13.74 20.78 -0.10
C LYS A 448 14.93 21.53 -0.68
N GLU A 449 15.57 21.02 -1.72
CA GLU A 449 16.78 21.61 -2.32
C GLU A 449 16.51 23.00 -2.90
N ASN A 450 15.31 23.24 -3.40
CA ASN A 450 14.92 24.52 -3.99
C ASN A 450 14.12 25.42 -3.02
N ASN A 451 13.95 25.02 -1.75
CA ASN A 451 13.21 25.77 -0.71
C ASN A 451 11.79 26.20 -1.14
N LEU A 452 11.04 25.32 -1.81
CA LEU A 452 9.79 25.68 -2.49
C LEU A 452 8.56 25.72 -1.59
N TRP A 453 8.57 25.08 -0.42
CA TRP A 453 7.37 24.88 0.41
C TRP A 453 6.62 26.18 0.74
N SER A 454 7.32 27.21 1.23
CA SER A 454 6.69 28.48 1.60
C SER A 454 6.00 29.16 0.41
N ASP A 455 6.67 29.17 -0.75
CA ASP A 455 6.15 29.78 -1.96
C ASP A 455 5.03 28.97 -2.59
N ALA A 456 5.14 27.65 -2.59
CA ALA A 456 4.15 26.73 -3.14
C ALA A 456 2.84 26.78 -2.33
N LEU A 457 2.89 26.91 -1.01
CA LEU A 457 1.71 27.02 -0.15
C LEU A 457 1.05 28.40 -0.16
N SER A 458 1.74 29.42 -0.68
CA SER A 458 1.21 30.80 -0.75
C SER A 458 0.04 30.94 -1.75
N LYS A 459 -0.64 32.08 -1.70
CA LYS A 459 -1.77 32.43 -2.61
C LYS A 459 -1.29 32.86 -4.02
N LYS A 460 -0.30 32.15 -4.59
CA LYS A 460 0.15 32.38 -5.98
C LYS A 460 -0.81 31.74 -6.98
N THR A 461 -0.93 32.36 -8.17
CA THR A 461 -1.70 31.79 -9.28
C THR A 461 -1.00 30.55 -9.85
N ASN A 462 -1.73 29.65 -10.53
CA ASN A 462 -1.16 28.47 -11.18
C ASN A 462 0.02 28.82 -12.09
N LYS A 463 -0.07 29.94 -12.83
CA LYS A 463 1.01 30.42 -13.71
C LYS A 463 2.27 30.83 -12.93
N GLN A 464 2.11 31.47 -11.78
CA GLN A 464 3.24 31.84 -10.91
C GLN A 464 3.90 30.62 -10.28
N ILE A 465 3.12 29.66 -9.81
CA ILE A 465 3.61 28.38 -9.31
C ILE A 465 4.37 27.62 -10.40
N SER A 466 3.81 27.48 -11.59
CA SER A 466 4.49 26.83 -12.72
C SER A 466 5.83 27.49 -13.04
N LYS A 467 5.90 28.82 -13.08
CA LYS A 467 7.14 29.56 -13.34
C LYS A 467 8.19 29.31 -12.25
N LEU A 468 7.76 29.27 -10.98
CA LEU A 468 8.64 28.98 -9.85
C LEU A 468 9.30 27.60 -9.98
N PHE A 469 8.49 26.56 -10.27
CA PHE A 469 8.97 25.18 -10.41
C PHE A 469 9.86 25.01 -11.67
N LEU A 470 9.54 25.66 -12.78
CA LEU A 470 10.36 25.63 -13.98
C LEU A 470 11.77 26.19 -13.76
N ASN A 471 11.90 27.25 -12.94
CA ASN A 471 13.17 27.87 -12.62
C ASN A 471 14.01 27.08 -11.59
N SER A 472 13.44 26.07 -10.95
CA SER A 472 14.09 25.26 -9.94
C SER A 472 14.96 24.16 -10.56
N ASN A 473 15.95 23.66 -9.83
CA ASN A 473 16.88 22.65 -10.33
C ASN A 473 16.39 21.23 -9.95
N ILE A 474 16.55 20.28 -10.87
CA ILE A 474 16.39 18.85 -10.61
C ILE A 474 17.77 18.23 -10.31
N ASN A 475 17.79 17.30 -9.36
CA ASN A 475 18.96 16.53 -8.96
C ASN A 475 19.65 15.87 -10.18
N GLU A 476 20.98 15.90 -10.21
CA GLU A 476 21.80 15.36 -11.32
C GLU A 476 21.69 13.81 -11.42
N GLU A 477 21.47 13.12 -10.33
CA GLU A 477 21.27 11.66 -10.34
C GLU A 477 19.98 11.28 -11.10
N LEU A 478 18.89 11.99 -10.82
CA LEU A 478 17.63 11.82 -11.56
C LEU A 478 17.80 12.17 -13.04
N LYS A 479 18.50 13.25 -13.37
CA LYS A 479 18.78 13.60 -14.79
C LYS A 479 19.56 12.50 -15.52
N ASN A 480 20.54 11.89 -14.85
CA ASN A 480 21.34 10.80 -15.43
C ASN A 480 20.47 9.55 -15.66
N SER A 481 19.65 9.19 -14.72
CA SER A 481 18.70 8.05 -14.86
C SER A 481 17.70 8.29 -16.01
N LEU A 482 17.12 9.49 -16.10
CA LEU A 482 16.24 9.89 -17.19
C LEU A 482 16.96 9.88 -18.55
N LYS A 483 18.23 10.30 -18.61
CA LYS A 483 19.02 10.28 -19.84
C LYS A 483 19.20 8.87 -20.40
N VAL A 484 19.41 7.87 -19.53
CA VAL A 484 19.49 6.47 -19.91
C VAL A 484 18.15 6.01 -20.52
N PHE A 485 17.05 6.31 -19.86
CA PHE A 485 15.72 5.99 -20.35
C PHE A 485 15.41 6.65 -21.71
N VAL A 486 15.62 7.97 -21.84
CA VAL A 486 15.33 8.72 -23.06
C VAL A 486 16.18 8.24 -24.25
N LYS A 487 17.41 7.77 -24.00
CA LYS A 487 18.29 7.20 -25.03
C LYS A 487 17.66 5.94 -25.64
N SER A 488 16.97 5.14 -24.83
CA SER A 488 16.41 3.85 -25.24
C SER A 488 15.00 3.96 -25.84
N VAL A 489 14.20 4.98 -25.49
CA VAL A 489 12.79 5.11 -25.90
C VAL A 489 12.63 6.29 -26.88
N LYS A 490 12.14 6.00 -28.10
CA LYS A 490 11.89 7.03 -29.15
C LYS A 490 10.40 7.26 -29.44
N HIS A 491 9.52 6.49 -28.81
CA HIS A 491 8.07 6.65 -28.94
C HIS A 491 7.57 7.89 -28.20
N PRO A 492 6.42 8.44 -28.58
CA PRO A 492 5.74 9.46 -27.81
C PRO A 492 5.50 9.01 -26.36
N LEU A 493 5.55 9.97 -25.45
CA LEU A 493 5.51 9.73 -24.01
C LEU A 493 4.35 10.50 -23.36
N ALA A 494 3.71 9.90 -22.36
CA ALA A 494 2.83 10.58 -21.43
C ALA A 494 3.54 10.71 -20.08
N VAL A 495 3.68 11.95 -19.58
CA VAL A 495 4.21 12.26 -18.25
C VAL A 495 3.01 12.56 -17.35
N ARG A 496 2.69 11.65 -16.44
CA ARG A 496 1.46 11.65 -15.65
C ARG A 496 1.76 11.78 -14.16
N SER A 497 0.89 12.46 -13.45
CA SER A 497 0.85 12.45 -11.99
C SER A 497 0.55 11.05 -11.44
N SER A 498 1.10 10.75 -10.28
CA SER A 498 0.77 9.59 -9.46
C SER A 498 0.91 9.97 -7.99
N SER A 499 -0.03 10.73 -7.48
CA SER A 499 0.02 11.18 -6.09
C SER A 499 -0.45 10.08 -5.13
N LEU A 500 -0.21 10.28 -3.84
CA LEU A 500 -0.60 9.31 -2.82
C LEU A 500 -2.13 9.22 -2.66
N LEU A 501 -2.83 10.37 -2.80
CA LEU A 501 -4.28 10.46 -2.59
C LEU A 501 -5.10 10.33 -3.88
N GLU A 502 -4.47 10.31 -5.05
CA GLU A 502 -5.15 10.41 -6.35
C GLU A 502 -6.12 9.25 -6.62
N ASP A 503 -5.76 8.03 -6.24
CA ASP A 503 -6.61 6.84 -6.36
C ASP A 503 -7.07 6.33 -4.97
N SER A 504 -7.25 7.25 -4.01
CA SER A 504 -7.81 6.94 -2.69
C SER A 504 -9.23 6.41 -2.81
N GLN A 505 -9.56 5.36 -2.04
CA GLN A 505 -10.91 4.79 -2.02
C GLN A 505 -11.97 5.70 -1.37
N TYR A 506 -11.54 6.69 -0.59
CA TYR A 506 -12.43 7.53 0.22
C TYR A 506 -12.64 8.94 -0.33
N GLN A 507 -11.59 9.54 -0.88
CA GLN A 507 -11.65 10.88 -1.51
C GLN A 507 -10.69 10.92 -2.71
N PRO A 508 -11.12 10.49 -3.90
CA PRO A 508 -10.25 10.46 -5.06
C PRO A 508 -9.99 11.87 -5.60
N LEU A 509 -8.72 12.23 -5.73
CA LEU A 509 -8.27 13.44 -6.42
C LEU A 509 -8.04 13.19 -7.92
N SER A 510 -8.76 12.20 -8.48
CA SER A 510 -8.59 11.77 -9.87
C SER A 510 -8.90 12.90 -10.85
N GLY A 511 -7.97 13.16 -11.78
CA GLY A 511 -8.11 14.21 -12.79
C GLY A 511 -7.76 15.63 -12.33
N MET A 512 -7.30 15.81 -11.09
CA MET A 512 -6.95 17.13 -10.54
C MET A 512 -5.53 17.57 -10.91
N TYR A 513 -4.65 16.62 -11.22
CA TYR A 513 -3.24 16.88 -11.50
C TYR A 513 -2.91 16.75 -12.98
N ALA A 514 -1.87 17.46 -13.39
CA ALA A 514 -1.49 17.62 -14.79
C ALA A 514 -0.98 16.32 -15.44
N THR A 515 -1.27 16.18 -16.72
CA THR A 515 -0.71 15.15 -17.60
C THR A 515 -0.17 15.81 -18.88
N TYR A 516 1.12 15.62 -19.16
CA TYR A 516 1.76 16.18 -20.36
C TYR A 516 2.08 15.07 -21.35
N MET A 517 1.66 15.25 -22.59
CA MET A 517 1.95 14.35 -23.70
C MET A 517 3.05 14.93 -24.57
N LEU A 518 4.13 14.16 -24.78
CA LEU A 518 5.36 14.59 -25.46
C LEU A 518 5.57 13.80 -26.74
N PRO A 519 5.81 14.44 -27.91
CA PRO A 519 6.17 13.76 -29.17
C PRO A 519 7.46 12.95 -29.06
N ASN A 520 8.40 13.35 -28.20
CA ASN A 520 9.69 12.71 -27.96
C ASN A 520 10.51 12.45 -29.22
N ASN A 521 10.36 13.26 -30.26
CA ASN A 521 10.90 13.06 -31.60
C ASN A 521 11.99 14.07 -32.00
N ARG A 522 12.44 14.92 -31.07
CA ARG A 522 13.54 15.86 -31.35
C ARG A 522 14.83 15.10 -31.65
N LYS A 523 15.63 15.61 -32.61
CA LYS A 523 16.87 14.97 -33.07
C LYS A 523 17.92 14.82 -31.96
N LYS A 524 18.10 15.87 -31.11
CA LYS A 524 19.09 15.86 -30.04
C LYS A 524 18.54 15.24 -28.78
N LEU A 525 19.29 14.33 -28.18
CA LEU A 525 18.95 13.70 -26.90
C LEU A 525 18.76 14.72 -25.77
N LYS A 526 19.59 15.78 -25.76
CA LYS A 526 19.51 16.85 -24.76
C LYS A 526 18.15 17.56 -24.80
N ASP A 527 17.63 17.85 -26.00
CA ASP A 527 16.35 18.56 -26.15
C ASP A 527 15.17 17.66 -25.71
N ARG A 528 15.22 16.36 -26.01
CA ARG A 528 14.22 15.38 -25.55
C ARG A 528 14.22 15.23 -24.03
N LEU A 529 15.41 15.19 -23.42
CA LEU A 529 15.55 15.14 -21.97
C LEU A 529 15.00 16.41 -21.31
N GLU A 530 15.28 17.58 -21.88
CA GLU A 530 14.78 18.85 -21.37
C GLU A 530 13.24 18.91 -21.41
N ASP A 531 12.60 18.44 -22.50
CA ASP A 531 11.14 18.39 -22.60
C ASP A 531 10.54 17.53 -21.47
N ILE A 532 11.16 16.39 -21.14
CA ILE A 532 10.70 15.52 -20.04
C ILE A 532 10.91 16.19 -18.68
N ILE A 533 12.05 16.83 -18.47
CA ILE A 533 12.33 17.56 -17.22
C ILE A 533 11.32 18.70 -17.01
N VAL A 534 11.00 19.44 -18.05
CA VAL A 534 9.97 20.48 -18.02
C VAL A 534 8.61 19.89 -17.65
N ALA A 535 8.23 18.78 -18.26
CA ALA A 535 6.97 18.10 -17.94
C ALA A 535 6.92 17.62 -16.49
N ILE A 536 8.01 17.02 -15.98
CA ILE A 536 8.10 16.57 -14.56
C ILE A 536 7.90 17.76 -13.62
N LYS A 537 8.60 18.87 -13.84
CA LYS A 537 8.49 20.09 -13.03
C LYS A 537 7.06 20.64 -13.03
N LEU A 538 6.38 20.61 -14.17
CA LEU A 538 4.99 21.06 -14.29
C LEU A 538 4.00 20.10 -13.61
N VAL A 539 4.26 18.77 -13.65
CA VAL A 539 3.50 17.81 -12.87
C VAL A 539 3.68 18.04 -11.37
N TYR A 540 4.90 18.28 -10.90
CA TYR A 540 5.16 18.67 -9.51
C TYR A 540 4.45 19.97 -9.13
N ALA A 541 4.48 20.98 -10.01
CA ALA A 541 3.79 22.25 -9.79
C ALA A 541 2.26 22.07 -9.64
N SER A 542 1.66 21.14 -10.38
CA SER A 542 0.22 20.92 -10.38
C SER A 542 -0.33 20.47 -9.01
N THR A 543 0.51 19.88 -8.14
CA THR A 543 0.14 19.57 -6.75
C THR A 543 -0.33 20.83 -6.00
N PHE A 544 0.22 21.98 -6.34
CA PHE A 544 -0.02 23.26 -5.66
C PHE A 544 -0.92 24.22 -6.45
N PHE A 545 -1.63 23.75 -7.47
CA PHE A 545 -2.60 24.55 -8.20
C PHE A 545 -3.84 24.84 -7.35
N GLN A 546 -4.66 25.78 -7.77
CA GLN A 546 -5.79 26.25 -6.97
C GLN A 546 -6.83 25.18 -6.72
N ASP A 547 -7.17 24.37 -7.74
CA ASP A 547 -8.17 23.30 -7.61
C ASP A 547 -7.76 22.24 -6.57
N PRO A 548 -6.56 21.62 -6.63
CA PRO A 548 -6.07 20.74 -5.58
C PRO A 548 -6.04 21.38 -4.18
N LYS A 549 -5.54 22.61 -4.09
CA LYS A 549 -5.52 23.35 -2.82
C LYS A 549 -6.91 23.53 -2.22
N SER A 550 -7.88 23.92 -3.04
CA SER A 550 -9.25 24.15 -2.59
C SER A 550 -9.91 22.85 -2.10
N LEU A 551 -9.71 21.76 -2.83
CA LEU A 551 -10.28 20.46 -2.47
C LEU A 551 -9.67 19.91 -1.19
N ILE A 552 -8.33 19.93 -1.08
CA ILE A 552 -7.65 19.42 0.11
C ILE A 552 -7.94 20.28 1.34
N SER A 553 -8.07 21.60 1.19
CA SER A 553 -8.42 22.48 2.32
C SER A 553 -9.83 22.22 2.91
N GLY A 554 -10.72 21.62 2.14
CA GLY A 554 -12.02 21.14 2.57
C GLY A 554 -12.04 19.73 3.15
N SER A 555 -10.90 19.04 3.18
CA SER A 555 -10.76 17.66 3.66
C SER A 555 -10.04 17.60 5.00
N VAL A 556 -9.90 16.38 5.56
CA VAL A 556 -9.10 16.12 6.77
C VAL A 556 -7.60 16.10 6.52
N HIS A 557 -7.17 16.15 5.25
CA HIS A 557 -5.77 16.07 4.85
C HIS A 557 -5.14 17.46 4.72
N HIS A 558 -3.84 17.55 5.00
CA HIS A 558 -3.04 18.74 4.73
C HIS A 558 -2.32 18.59 3.38
N ILE A 559 -2.23 19.68 2.61
CA ILE A 559 -1.57 19.67 1.30
C ILE A 559 -0.08 19.29 1.39
N GLU A 560 0.53 19.45 2.55
CA GLU A 560 1.90 19.03 2.84
C GLU A 560 2.07 17.50 2.91
N GLU A 561 0.98 16.77 3.15
CA GLU A 561 0.95 15.29 3.14
C GLU A 561 0.90 14.73 1.72
N GLU A 562 0.48 15.56 0.77
CA GLU A 562 0.37 15.17 -0.63
C GLU A 562 1.74 15.16 -1.30
N LYS A 563 2.19 13.97 -1.66
CA LYS A 563 3.48 13.75 -2.33
C LYS A 563 3.27 13.22 -3.74
N MET A 564 4.04 13.76 -4.68
CA MET A 564 3.87 13.49 -6.08
C MET A 564 4.94 12.54 -6.62
N ALA A 565 4.55 11.32 -6.99
CA ALA A 565 5.32 10.49 -7.90
C ALA A 565 4.94 10.81 -9.36
N VAL A 566 5.83 10.53 -10.31
CA VAL A 566 5.60 10.80 -11.73
C VAL A 566 5.78 9.53 -12.54
N ILE A 567 4.78 9.22 -13.40
CA ILE A 567 4.85 8.13 -14.37
C ILE A 567 5.23 8.71 -15.72
N ILE A 568 6.28 8.19 -16.33
CA ILE A 568 6.64 8.45 -17.72
C ILE A 568 6.34 7.18 -18.50
N MET A 569 5.28 7.20 -19.29
CA MET A 569 4.76 6.03 -19.97
C MET A 569 4.77 6.21 -21.48
N GLN A 570 5.14 5.16 -22.22
CA GLN A 570 5.02 5.15 -23.68
C GLN A 570 3.54 5.27 -24.07
N MET A 571 3.23 6.18 -24.97
CA MET A 571 1.89 6.29 -25.52
C MET A 571 1.55 5.13 -26.44
N VAL A 572 0.32 4.71 -26.39
CA VAL A 572 -0.24 3.70 -27.31
C VAL A 572 -0.80 4.41 -28.54
N GLY A 573 -0.50 3.89 -29.72
CA GLY A 573 -0.94 4.48 -30.98
C GLY A 573 -0.02 4.11 -32.13
N GLN A 574 -0.37 4.63 -33.30
CA GLN A 574 0.38 4.52 -34.55
C GLN A 574 0.56 5.90 -35.16
N ASN A 575 1.62 6.06 -35.95
CA ASN A 575 1.84 7.29 -36.72
C ASN A 575 1.08 7.25 -38.05
N TYR A 576 0.07 8.09 -38.16
CA TYR A 576 -0.70 8.30 -39.39
C TYR A 576 -0.35 9.69 -39.95
N ASN A 577 0.57 9.74 -40.88
CA ASN A 577 0.95 11.00 -41.59
C ASN A 577 1.31 12.15 -40.63
N GLY A 578 2.06 11.86 -39.58
CA GLY A 578 2.46 12.85 -38.58
C GLY A 578 1.46 13.05 -37.41
N ARG A 579 0.37 12.30 -37.39
CA ARG A 579 -0.60 12.22 -36.29
C ARG A 579 -0.43 10.90 -35.56
N TYR A 580 -0.27 10.92 -34.25
CA TYR A 580 -0.08 9.73 -33.44
C TYR A 580 -1.29 9.47 -32.55
N TYR A 581 -1.97 8.36 -32.74
CA TYR A 581 -3.14 7.97 -31.98
C TYR A 581 -3.46 6.47 -32.15
N PRO A 582 -4.20 5.83 -31.20
CA PRO A 582 -4.70 4.47 -31.33
C PRO A 582 -6.03 4.49 -32.14
N PRO A 583 -6.34 3.44 -32.91
CA PRO A 583 -7.65 3.32 -33.54
C PRO A 583 -8.81 3.14 -32.55
N ILE A 584 -8.54 2.65 -31.35
CA ILE A 584 -9.54 2.48 -30.28
C ILE A 584 -8.91 2.87 -28.94
N SER A 585 -9.63 3.68 -28.18
CA SER A 585 -9.38 3.92 -26.76
C SER A 585 -10.69 3.79 -25.97
N GLY A 586 -10.59 3.53 -24.67
CA GLY A 586 -11.79 3.33 -23.91
C GLY A 586 -11.61 3.31 -22.39
N THR A 587 -12.75 3.35 -21.70
CA THR A 587 -12.86 3.06 -20.29
C THR A 587 -13.89 1.95 -20.07
N ALA A 588 -13.62 1.04 -19.15
CA ALA A 588 -14.55 0.00 -18.75
C ALA A 588 -14.76 0.06 -17.23
N GLN A 589 -16.00 0.17 -16.82
CA GLN A 589 -16.39 0.22 -15.42
C GLN A 589 -17.18 -1.05 -15.06
N SER A 590 -16.85 -1.67 -13.96
CA SER A 590 -17.54 -2.86 -13.45
C SER A 590 -18.94 -2.57 -12.92
N PHE A 591 -19.23 -1.30 -12.59
CA PHE A 591 -20.51 -0.83 -12.11
C PHE A 591 -21.03 0.32 -12.98
N ASN A 592 -22.30 0.23 -13.39
CA ASN A 592 -22.97 1.24 -14.19
C ASN A 592 -23.86 2.11 -13.31
N TYR A 593 -23.43 3.32 -13.02
CA TYR A 593 -24.21 4.26 -12.20
C TYR A 593 -25.52 4.68 -12.87
N TYR A 594 -25.54 4.76 -14.21
CA TYR A 594 -26.66 5.25 -14.99
C TYR A 594 -27.12 4.20 -16.01
N PRO A 595 -27.71 3.09 -15.54
CA PRO A 595 -28.21 2.07 -16.45
C PRO A 595 -29.38 2.62 -17.26
N VAL A 596 -29.37 2.37 -18.56
CA VAL A 596 -30.46 2.76 -19.46
C VAL A 596 -31.21 1.53 -19.99
N SER A 597 -32.52 1.64 -20.10
CA SER A 597 -33.35 0.57 -20.62
C SER A 597 -33.20 -0.76 -19.89
N TYR A 598 -32.71 -1.82 -20.58
CA TYR A 598 -32.53 -3.20 -20.08
C TYR A 598 -31.25 -3.42 -19.27
N MET A 599 -30.32 -2.44 -19.20
CA MET A 599 -29.07 -2.58 -18.49
C MET A 599 -29.27 -2.63 -16.97
N LYS A 600 -28.45 -3.45 -16.28
CA LYS A 600 -28.39 -3.49 -14.81
C LYS A 600 -27.08 -2.85 -14.33
N ARG A 601 -27.08 -2.32 -13.12
CA ARG A 601 -25.92 -1.65 -12.54
C ARG A 601 -24.69 -2.54 -12.47
N ASN A 602 -24.83 -3.79 -12.06
CA ASN A 602 -23.76 -4.77 -11.90
C ASN A 602 -23.26 -5.40 -13.22
N GLU A 603 -23.83 -5.04 -14.36
CA GLU A 603 -23.38 -5.52 -15.67
C GLU A 603 -22.22 -4.68 -16.24
N GLY A 604 -21.88 -3.58 -15.57
CA GLY A 604 -20.84 -2.66 -16.01
C GLY A 604 -21.23 -1.81 -17.22
N VAL A 605 -20.30 -0.96 -17.63
CA VAL A 605 -20.44 -0.10 -18.82
C VAL A 605 -19.07 0.15 -19.44
N VAL A 606 -19.03 0.21 -20.77
CA VAL A 606 -17.82 0.54 -21.54
C VAL A 606 -18.08 1.76 -22.39
N HIS A 607 -17.12 2.67 -22.40
CA HIS A 607 -17.05 3.82 -23.31
C HIS A 607 -15.94 3.60 -24.32
N LEU A 608 -16.20 3.79 -25.62
CA LEU A 608 -15.23 3.70 -26.70
C LEU A 608 -15.15 5.01 -27.47
N ALA A 609 -13.92 5.35 -27.86
CA ALA A 609 -13.63 6.47 -28.74
C ALA A 609 -12.53 6.10 -29.74
N LEU A 610 -12.59 6.69 -30.92
CA LEU A 610 -11.49 6.76 -31.87
C LEU A 610 -10.48 7.82 -31.36
N GLY A 611 -9.18 7.54 -31.50
CA GLY A 611 -8.14 8.47 -31.10
C GLY A 611 -7.71 8.32 -29.66
N LEU A 612 -7.08 9.35 -29.10
CA LEU A 612 -6.63 9.36 -27.71
C LEU A 612 -7.82 9.42 -26.74
N GLY A 613 -7.69 8.78 -25.57
CA GLY A 613 -8.72 8.68 -24.53
C GLY A 613 -9.22 10.03 -23.95
N ARG A 614 -8.66 11.15 -24.39
CA ARG A 614 -9.07 12.48 -23.98
C ARG A 614 -10.54 12.79 -24.30
N THR A 615 -11.07 12.29 -25.40
CA THR A 615 -12.49 12.38 -25.73
C THR A 615 -13.38 11.90 -24.59
N ILE A 616 -13.01 10.75 -23.99
CA ILE A 616 -13.77 10.17 -22.88
C ILE A 616 -13.51 10.94 -21.58
N ALA A 617 -12.24 11.29 -21.31
CA ALA A 617 -11.85 12.04 -20.12
C ALA A 617 -12.55 13.41 -20.03
N ASN A 618 -12.72 14.10 -21.17
CA ASN A 618 -13.45 15.38 -21.25
C ASN A 618 -14.97 15.21 -21.20
N GLY A 619 -15.50 13.98 -21.18
CA GLY A 619 -16.93 13.73 -21.25
C GLY A 619 -17.57 14.06 -22.59
N GLU A 620 -16.76 14.09 -23.67
CA GLU A 620 -17.25 14.33 -25.02
C GLU A 620 -17.97 13.10 -25.60
N LYS A 621 -18.55 13.24 -26.80
CA LYS A 621 -19.32 12.17 -27.43
C LYS A 621 -18.48 10.92 -27.65
N SER A 622 -18.86 9.82 -27.03
CA SER A 622 -18.23 8.50 -27.13
C SER A 622 -19.29 7.41 -27.23
N LEU A 623 -18.97 6.28 -27.81
CA LEU A 623 -19.88 5.15 -27.83
C LEU A 623 -19.97 4.51 -26.45
N ARG A 624 -21.19 4.28 -25.96
CA ARG A 624 -21.48 3.63 -24.68
C ARG A 624 -22.22 2.32 -24.90
N PHE A 625 -21.76 1.23 -24.30
CA PHE A 625 -22.43 -0.07 -24.38
C PHE A 625 -22.25 -0.90 -23.10
N SER A 626 -23.11 -1.90 -22.91
CA SER A 626 -22.97 -2.91 -21.87
C SER A 626 -22.08 -4.05 -22.36
N PRO A 627 -21.04 -4.46 -21.61
CA PRO A 627 -20.24 -5.64 -21.96
C PRO A 627 -21.08 -6.90 -22.15
N LYS A 628 -22.21 -7.00 -21.46
CA LYS A 628 -23.12 -8.14 -21.56
C LYS A 628 -23.90 -8.15 -22.88
N TYR A 629 -24.23 -6.99 -23.45
CA TYR A 629 -25.02 -6.81 -24.65
C TYR A 629 -24.32 -5.88 -25.67
N PRO A 630 -23.15 -6.26 -26.20
CA PRO A 630 -22.32 -5.35 -26.99
C PRO A 630 -22.94 -4.92 -28.31
N GLY A 631 -23.84 -5.72 -28.87
CA GLY A 631 -24.52 -5.41 -30.13
C GLY A 631 -25.69 -4.46 -30.00
N ILE A 632 -26.11 -4.11 -28.77
CA ILE A 632 -27.24 -3.22 -28.53
C ILE A 632 -26.73 -1.85 -28.09
N LEU A 633 -26.95 -0.86 -28.96
CA LEU A 633 -26.48 0.51 -28.81
C LEU A 633 -27.64 1.46 -28.52
N PRO A 634 -27.97 1.72 -27.24
CA PRO A 634 -29.14 2.57 -26.90
C PRO A 634 -29.04 4.00 -27.42
N GLN A 635 -27.80 4.50 -27.63
CA GLN A 635 -27.59 5.85 -28.19
C GLN A 635 -28.07 5.99 -29.65
N TYR A 636 -28.22 4.86 -30.38
CA TYR A 636 -28.51 4.83 -31.81
C TYR A 636 -29.91 4.26 -32.12
N TYR A 637 -30.87 4.60 -31.25
CA TYR A 637 -32.25 4.16 -31.42
C TYR A 637 -32.97 4.81 -32.64
N SER A 638 -32.41 5.89 -33.19
CA SER A 638 -32.85 6.55 -34.44
C SER A 638 -31.64 7.18 -35.14
N ILE A 639 -31.78 7.47 -36.41
CA ILE A 639 -30.73 8.13 -37.22
C ILE A 639 -30.40 9.51 -36.65
N LYS A 640 -31.44 10.27 -36.28
CA LYS A 640 -31.24 11.55 -35.61
C LYS A 640 -30.42 11.41 -34.32
N ALA A 641 -30.78 10.44 -33.48
CA ALA A 641 -30.05 10.16 -32.24
C ALA A 641 -28.61 9.72 -32.52
N ALA A 642 -28.38 8.92 -33.58
CA ALA A 642 -27.03 8.48 -33.98
C ALA A 642 -26.16 9.68 -34.41
N LEU A 643 -26.70 10.62 -35.19
CA LEU A 643 -26.02 11.86 -35.59
C LEU A 643 -25.68 12.77 -34.40
N GLU A 644 -26.62 12.88 -33.46
CA GLU A 644 -26.44 13.74 -32.29
C GLU A 644 -25.48 13.13 -31.24
N SER A 645 -25.40 11.80 -31.14
CA SER A 645 -24.62 11.09 -30.08
C SER A 645 -23.30 10.53 -30.57
N SER A 646 -23.08 10.41 -31.90
CA SER A 646 -21.87 9.87 -32.46
C SER A 646 -20.67 10.82 -32.28
N GLN A 647 -19.51 10.27 -32.06
CA GLN A 647 -18.24 10.98 -32.12
C GLN A 647 -18.05 11.56 -33.54
N ASN A 648 -17.73 12.84 -33.65
CA ASN A 648 -17.50 13.54 -34.91
C ASN A 648 -16.07 14.09 -35.04
N SER A 649 -15.31 14.11 -33.96
CA SER A 649 -13.91 14.51 -33.93
C SER A 649 -13.14 13.60 -32.98
N PHE A 650 -11.82 13.54 -33.13
CA PHE A 650 -10.94 12.76 -32.27
C PHE A 650 -9.64 13.51 -31.96
N TYR A 651 -9.01 13.19 -30.86
CA TYR A 651 -7.73 13.75 -30.49
C TYR A 651 -6.57 12.88 -30.98
N ALA A 652 -5.57 13.53 -31.55
CA ALA A 652 -4.30 12.91 -31.88
C ALA A 652 -3.13 13.79 -31.41
N MET A 653 -2.00 13.17 -31.16
CA MET A 653 -0.75 13.91 -30.93
C MET A 653 -0.17 14.35 -32.28
N ASP A 654 0.16 15.62 -32.38
CA ASP A 654 0.88 16.18 -33.50
C ASP A 654 2.39 15.88 -33.37
N LEU A 655 2.93 15.13 -34.32
CA LEU A 655 4.34 14.81 -34.39
C LEU A 655 5.14 15.85 -35.17
N SER A 656 4.52 16.92 -35.69
CA SER A 656 5.26 18.00 -36.35
C SER A 656 6.20 18.70 -35.36
N PRO A 657 7.38 19.14 -35.81
CA PRO A 657 8.41 19.67 -34.92
C PRO A 657 8.13 21.11 -34.44
N LYS A 658 6.89 21.41 -34.09
CA LYS A 658 6.53 22.70 -33.51
C LYS A 658 7.00 22.74 -32.04
N THR A 659 7.88 23.69 -31.77
CA THR A 659 8.34 24.01 -30.41
C THR A 659 7.25 24.79 -29.68
N HIS A 660 6.26 24.10 -29.13
CA HIS A 660 5.31 24.74 -28.21
C HIS A 660 5.85 24.62 -26.79
N PRO A 661 6.07 25.73 -26.08
CA PRO A 661 6.44 25.62 -24.68
C PRO A 661 5.28 24.98 -23.89
N LEU A 662 5.53 23.84 -23.25
CA LEU A 662 4.57 23.10 -22.41
C LEU A 662 3.92 23.97 -21.32
N PHE A 663 4.59 25.05 -20.95
CA PHE A 663 4.10 26.06 -20.03
C PHE A 663 2.73 26.66 -20.42
N ASN A 664 2.37 26.63 -21.72
CA ASN A 664 1.10 27.18 -22.20
C ASN A 664 -0.11 26.23 -22.08
N GLY A 665 0.06 25.08 -21.45
CA GLY A 665 -1.01 24.12 -21.13
C GLY A 665 -0.75 22.68 -21.58
N GLU A 666 -1.47 21.75 -20.99
CA GLU A 666 -1.38 20.31 -21.24
C GLU A 666 -1.73 19.92 -22.68
N GLU A 667 -2.57 20.72 -23.32
CA GLU A 667 -3.20 20.42 -24.62
C GLU A 667 -2.36 20.80 -25.85
N LYS A 668 -1.20 21.45 -25.64
CA LYS A 668 -0.45 22.08 -26.76
C LYS A 668 0.08 21.10 -27.81
N ASN A 669 0.33 19.87 -27.44
CA ASN A 669 0.77 18.82 -28.38
C ASN A 669 -0.39 17.96 -28.92
N LEU A 670 -1.61 18.24 -28.50
CA LEU A 670 -2.82 17.54 -28.96
C LEU A 670 -3.59 18.43 -29.92
N SER A 671 -4.09 17.82 -30.99
CA SER A 671 -4.96 18.47 -31.96
C SER A 671 -6.23 17.66 -32.14
N SER A 672 -7.37 18.34 -32.31
CA SER A 672 -8.63 17.71 -32.67
C SER A 672 -8.78 17.65 -34.17
N TYR A 673 -9.20 16.50 -34.69
CA TYR A 673 -9.39 16.24 -36.12
C TYR A 673 -10.77 15.63 -36.37
N ASN A 674 -11.35 15.91 -37.54
CA ASN A 674 -12.61 15.31 -37.98
C ASN A 674 -12.42 13.85 -38.45
N LEU A 675 -13.54 13.10 -38.53
CA LEU A 675 -13.54 11.68 -38.93
C LEU A 675 -13.02 11.45 -40.36
N GLU A 676 -13.15 12.42 -41.26
CA GLU A 676 -12.64 12.35 -42.64
C GLU A 676 -11.09 12.19 -42.65
N ILE A 677 -10.42 12.77 -41.66
CA ILE A 677 -8.97 12.61 -41.49
C ILE A 677 -8.64 11.17 -41.08
N ALA A 678 -9.41 10.59 -40.16
CA ALA A 678 -9.25 9.19 -39.77
C ALA A 678 -9.55 8.19 -40.90
N GLU A 679 -10.46 8.55 -41.81
CA GLU A 679 -10.73 7.79 -43.03
C GLU A 679 -9.51 7.85 -43.96
N THR A 680 -8.96 9.05 -44.20
CA THR A 680 -7.74 9.24 -45.00
C THR A 680 -6.53 8.51 -44.40
N ASP A 681 -6.44 8.47 -43.10
CA ASP A 681 -5.43 7.72 -42.31
C ASP A 681 -5.65 6.20 -42.36
N GLY A 682 -6.81 5.72 -42.80
CA GLY A 682 -7.19 4.31 -42.80
C GLY A 682 -7.56 3.72 -41.43
N SER A 683 -7.58 4.52 -40.39
CA SER A 683 -7.89 4.08 -39.01
C SER A 683 -9.40 3.96 -38.77
N LEU A 684 -10.23 4.74 -39.47
CA LEU A 684 -11.69 4.75 -39.32
C LEU A 684 -12.35 3.39 -39.61
N LYS A 685 -11.69 2.51 -40.41
CA LYS A 685 -12.20 1.17 -40.74
C LYS A 685 -12.49 0.28 -39.53
N TRP A 686 -11.92 0.58 -38.36
CA TRP A 686 -12.14 -0.18 -37.11
C TRP A 686 -13.32 0.33 -36.28
N SER A 687 -13.73 1.57 -36.49
CA SER A 687 -14.73 2.27 -35.69
C SER A 687 -15.90 2.85 -36.50
N GLY A 688 -15.68 3.07 -37.82
CA GLY A 688 -16.59 3.84 -38.66
C GLY A 688 -17.74 3.06 -39.25
N SER A 689 -18.87 3.78 -39.43
CA SER A 689 -20.05 3.45 -40.25
C SER A 689 -20.51 4.72 -40.94
N ILE A 690 -21.43 4.61 -41.88
CA ILE A 690 -22.04 5.74 -42.54
C ILE A 690 -23.55 5.78 -42.33
N ILE A 691 -24.11 6.96 -42.39
CA ILE A 691 -25.57 7.17 -42.62
C ILE A 691 -25.74 7.47 -44.10
N SER A 692 -26.31 6.51 -44.81
CA SER A 692 -26.62 6.66 -46.25
C SER A 692 -27.59 7.83 -46.47
N LYS A 693 -27.27 8.72 -47.42
CA LYS A 693 -28.13 9.84 -47.80
C LYS A 693 -29.33 9.39 -48.62
N GLU A 694 -29.19 8.26 -49.32
CA GLU A 694 -30.25 7.74 -50.22
C GLU A 694 -31.31 6.98 -49.40
N ASP A 695 -30.88 6.05 -48.54
CA ASP A 695 -31.81 5.13 -47.86
C ASP A 695 -32.15 5.60 -46.42
N ASN A 696 -31.44 6.59 -45.93
CA ASN A 696 -31.56 7.07 -44.53
C ASN A 696 -31.45 5.93 -43.50
N VAL A 697 -30.40 5.06 -43.70
CA VAL A 697 -30.07 3.92 -42.83
C VAL A 697 -28.58 3.94 -42.45
N ILE A 698 -28.26 3.38 -41.29
CA ILE A 698 -26.87 3.16 -40.89
C ILE A 698 -26.30 1.94 -41.62
N ARG A 699 -25.23 2.12 -42.39
CA ARG A 699 -24.49 1.06 -43.06
C ARG A 699 -23.13 0.90 -42.42
N ASP A 700 -22.81 -0.33 -42.00
CA ASP A 700 -21.53 -0.65 -41.34
C ASP A 700 -20.40 -0.87 -42.36
N SER A 701 -20.29 0.04 -43.32
CA SER A 701 -19.28 0.05 -44.38
C SER A 701 -18.96 1.49 -44.73
N LEU A 702 -17.69 1.79 -45.00
CA LEU A 702 -17.21 3.11 -45.46
C LEU A 702 -17.27 3.27 -46.99
N SER A 703 -17.65 2.22 -47.71
CA SER A 703 -17.65 2.22 -49.19
C SER A 703 -18.80 2.97 -49.87
N TYR A 704 -19.76 3.49 -49.08
CA TYR A 704 -20.91 4.21 -49.58
C TYR A 704 -20.81 5.71 -49.27
N ASP A 705 -21.53 6.52 -50.02
CA ASP A 705 -21.64 7.93 -49.71
C ASP A 705 -22.62 8.17 -48.55
N GLY A 706 -22.19 9.04 -47.62
CA GLY A 706 -23.02 9.38 -46.46
C GLY A 706 -22.23 10.08 -45.35
N THR A 707 -22.91 10.43 -44.31
CA THR A 707 -22.31 11.05 -43.13
C THR A 707 -21.60 10.00 -42.31
N ARG A 708 -20.31 10.24 -41.99
CA ARG A 708 -19.47 9.34 -41.17
C ARG A 708 -19.88 9.42 -39.71
N ILE A 709 -20.05 8.28 -39.08
CA ILE A 709 -20.32 8.12 -37.65
C ILE A 709 -19.44 6.98 -37.08
N THR A 710 -19.30 6.94 -35.76
CA THR A 710 -18.55 5.86 -35.07
C THR A 710 -19.52 4.89 -34.42
N THR A 711 -19.56 3.63 -34.88
CA THR A 711 -20.39 2.56 -34.30
C THR A 711 -19.57 1.43 -33.70
N PHE A 712 -18.28 1.34 -34.04
CA PHE A 712 -17.42 0.22 -33.69
C PHE A 712 -17.98 -1.16 -34.13
N ALA A 713 -18.81 -1.19 -35.17
CA ALA A 713 -19.44 -2.41 -35.69
C ALA A 713 -18.44 -3.53 -36.01
N PRO A 714 -17.26 -3.26 -36.63
CA PRO A 714 -16.23 -4.29 -36.86
C PRO A 714 -15.81 -5.03 -35.60
N ILE A 715 -15.82 -4.37 -34.45
CA ILE A 715 -15.43 -4.92 -33.16
C ILE A 715 -16.64 -5.54 -32.44
N LEU A 716 -17.74 -4.80 -32.33
CA LEU A 716 -18.88 -5.17 -31.48
C LEU A 716 -19.86 -6.15 -32.16
N LYS A 717 -20.02 -6.07 -33.49
CA LYS A 717 -20.91 -6.95 -34.25
C LYS A 717 -20.15 -8.12 -34.89
N TRP A 718 -18.99 -7.87 -35.50
CA TRP A 718 -18.27 -8.86 -36.28
C TRP A 718 -17.08 -9.49 -35.56
N GLY A 719 -16.77 -9.07 -34.35
CA GLY A 719 -15.77 -9.69 -33.50
C GLY A 719 -14.34 -9.70 -34.10
N LYS A 720 -14.00 -8.73 -34.99
CA LYS A 720 -12.68 -8.68 -35.60
C LYS A 720 -11.53 -8.53 -34.62
N PHE A 721 -11.84 -8.11 -33.41
CA PHE A 721 -10.94 -8.07 -32.26
C PHE A 721 -11.78 -8.42 -31.00
N PRO A 722 -11.37 -9.36 -30.13
CA PRO A 722 -12.16 -9.86 -29.00
C PRO A 722 -12.17 -8.89 -27.80
N LEU A 723 -12.40 -7.59 -28.07
CA LEU A 723 -12.35 -6.52 -27.09
C LEU A 723 -13.27 -6.79 -25.89
N VAL A 724 -14.50 -7.22 -26.18
CA VAL A 724 -15.55 -7.41 -25.16
C VAL A 724 -15.16 -8.51 -24.18
N ASP A 725 -14.60 -9.62 -24.66
CA ASP A 725 -14.21 -10.75 -23.82
C ASP A 725 -12.97 -10.41 -22.99
N ILE A 726 -11.97 -9.73 -23.58
CA ILE A 726 -10.81 -9.21 -22.83
C ILE A 726 -11.27 -8.28 -21.69
N LEU A 727 -12.22 -7.38 -21.95
CA LEU A 727 -12.72 -6.44 -20.94
C LEU A 727 -13.51 -7.14 -19.85
N LYS A 728 -14.36 -8.13 -20.19
CA LYS A 728 -15.07 -8.95 -19.19
C LYS A 728 -14.09 -9.64 -18.25
N ASP A 729 -13.10 -10.32 -18.79
CA ASP A 729 -12.10 -11.03 -18.01
C ASP A 729 -11.28 -10.07 -17.12
N LEU A 730 -10.86 -8.91 -17.65
CA LEU A 730 -10.14 -7.89 -16.88
C LEU A 730 -11.00 -7.28 -15.77
N ILE A 731 -12.29 -7.02 -16.02
CA ILE A 731 -13.21 -6.52 -15.00
C ILE A 731 -13.38 -7.54 -13.87
N ILE A 732 -13.61 -8.81 -14.19
CA ILE A 732 -13.77 -9.88 -13.19
C ILE A 732 -12.49 -9.99 -12.36
N MET A 733 -11.35 -10.12 -13.02
CA MET A 733 -10.05 -10.23 -12.39
C MET A 733 -9.73 -9.00 -11.52
N GLY A 734 -10.05 -7.79 -12.00
CA GLY A 734 -9.86 -6.55 -11.26
C GLY A 734 -10.70 -6.50 -9.98
N LYS A 735 -11.98 -6.89 -10.07
CA LYS A 735 -12.88 -6.97 -8.89
C LYS A 735 -12.40 -7.97 -7.85
N GLU A 736 -12.04 -9.16 -8.28
CA GLU A 736 -11.52 -10.21 -7.37
C GLU A 736 -10.23 -9.78 -6.68
N ALA A 737 -9.37 -9.11 -7.41
CA ALA A 737 -8.04 -8.73 -6.93
C ALA A 737 -8.03 -7.46 -6.06
N LEU A 738 -8.88 -6.47 -6.35
CA LEU A 738 -9.02 -5.26 -5.53
C LEU A 738 -10.09 -5.41 -4.43
N GLY A 739 -10.98 -6.40 -4.54
CA GLY A 739 -12.05 -6.61 -3.57
C GLY A 739 -13.16 -5.56 -3.63
N CYS A 740 -13.25 -4.79 -4.72
CA CYS A 740 -14.23 -3.71 -4.92
C CYS A 740 -14.56 -3.55 -6.40
N GLU A 741 -15.52 -2.67 -6.72
CA GLU A 741 -15.80 -2.27 -8.10
C GLU A 741 -14.60 -1.53 -8.70
N VAL A 742 -14.36 -1.70 -10.02
CA VAL A 742 -13.15 -1.21 -10.69
C VAL A 742 -13.46 -0.43 -11.95
N GLU A 743 -12.58 0.54 -12.25
CA GLU A 743 -12.51 1.23 -13.53
C GLU A 743 -11.17 0.93 -14.20
N ILE A 744 -11.23 0.64 -15.49
CA ILE A 744 -10.08 0.27 -16.33
C ILE A 744 -10.00 1.25 -17.50
N GLU A 745 -8.83 1.88 -17.71
CA GLU A 745 -8.52 2.64 -18.92
C GLU A 745 -7.67 1.77 -19.86
N PHE A 746 -7.97 1.80 -21.14
CA PHE A 746 -7.27 0.99 -22.13
C PHE A 746 -7.15 1.66 -23.50
N ALA A 747 -6.21 1.17 -24.30
CA ALA A 747 -6.12 1.49 -25.71
C ALA A 747 -5.76 0.23 -26.53
N VAL A 748 -6.16 0.21 -27.77
CA VAL A 748 -5.93 -0.92 -28.68
C VAL A 748 -5.24 -0.44 -29.94
N ASN A 749 -4.17 -1.13 -30.33
CA ASN A 749 -3.55 -1.02 -31.64
C ASN A 749 -3.90 -2.23 -32.49
N ILE A 750 -4.39 -1.98 -33.69
CA ILE A 750 -4.63 -3.02 -34.70
C ILE A 750 -3.79 -2.63 -35.92
N PHE A 751 -2.84 -3.47 -36.29
CA PHE A 751 -1.89 -3.17 -37.35
C PHE A 751 -2.36 -3.76 -38.69
N ASP A 752 -2.01 -3.10 -39.79
CA ASP A 752 -2.25 -3.60 -41.15
C ASP A 752 -1.23 -4.66 -41.57
N ASP A 753 -0.07 -4.67 -40.90
CA ASP A 753 0.96 -5.68 -41.12
C ASP A 753 0.54 -6.99 -40.42
N PRO A 754 0.31 -8.08 -41.18
CA PRO A 754 -0.12 -9.38 -40.63
C PRO A 754 0.92 -10.04 -39.73
N ASN A 755 2.20 -9.61 -39.80
CA ASN A 755 3.26 -10.12 -38.93
C ASN A 755 3.28 -9.42 -37.53
N ARG A 756 2.55 -8.35 -37.38
CA ARG A 756 2.43 -7.62 -36.08
C ARG A 756 1.15 -8.03 -35.38
N LYS A 757 1.29 -8.60 -34.19
CA LYS A 757 0.14 -8.93 -33.34
C LYS A 757 -0.59 -7.67 -32.92
N PRO A 758 -1.93 -7.65 -32.97
CA PRO A 758 -2.72 -6.60 -32.34
C PRO A 758 -2.37 -6.47 -30.85
N GLU A 759 -2.43 -5.26 -30.32
CA GLU A 759 -2.05 -4.95 -28.97
C GLU A 759 -3.25 -4.39 -28.18
N PHE A 760 -3.55 -5.01 -27.04
CA PHE A 760 -4.41 -4.42 -26.01
C PHE A 760 -3.52 -3.90 -24.88
N ALA A 761 -3.53 -2.60 -24.65
CA ALA A 761 -2.74 -1.96 -23.63
C ALA A 761 -3.64 -1.47 -22.48
N LEU A 762 -3.39 -1.97 -21.27
CA LEU A 762 -4.04 -1.50 -20.06
C LEU A 762 -3.28 -0.26 -19.56
N LEU A 763 -3.96 0.89 -19.51
CA LEU A 763 -3.37 2.20 -19.19
C LEU A 763 -3.52 2.58 -17.72
N GLN A 764 -4.60 2.13 -17.07
CA GLN A 764 -4.87 2.31 -15.65
C GLN A 764 -5.90 1.30 -15.16
N ILE A 765 -5.77 0.86 -13.93
CA ILE A 765 -6.82 0.20 -13.16
C ILE A 765 -6.92 0.89 -11.80
N LYS A 766 -8.12 1.24 -11.39
CA LYS A 766 -8.36 1.90 -10.10
C LYS A 766 -9.65 1.40 -9.46
N PRO A 767 -9.75 1.45 -8.11
CA PRO A 767 -11.02 1.23 -7.41
C PRO A 767 -12.05 2.27 -7.86
N MET A 768 -13.28 1.85 -8.03
CA MET A 768 -14.39 2.80 -8.13
C MET A 768 -14.82 3.20 -6.72
N VAL A 769 -14.96 4.50 -6.51
CA VAL A 769 -15.47 5.02 -5.24
C VAL A 769 -16.96 4.75 -5.15
N MET A 770 -17.30 3.73 -4.38
CA MET A 770 -18.67 3.54 -3.90
C MET A 770 -18.77 4.36 -2.62
N GLY A 771 -19.41 5.50 -2.68
CA GLY A 771 -19.42 6.52 -1.61
C GLY A 771 -19.59 5.97 -0.21
N GLY A 772 -18.88 6.58 0.69
CA GLY A 772 -18.73 6.51 2.12
C GLY A 772 -19.58 5.59 3.00
N SER A 773 -19.04 5.25 4.15
CA SER A 773 -19.57 4.48 5.30
C SER A 773 -20.70 3.48 5.02
N ARG A 774 -20.46 2.22 5.35
CA ARG A 774 -21.40 1.09 5.31
C ARG A 774 -22.57 1.22 6.33
N GLU A 775 -23.10 2.39 6.53
CA GLU A 775 -24.37 2.52 7.24
C GLU A 775 -25.50 2.19 6.27
N ILE A 776 -26.14 1.07 6.51
CA ILE A 776 -27.37 0.69 5.77
C ILE A 776 -28.46 1.65 6.25
N ILE A 777 -28.69 2.70 5.47
CA ILE A 777 -29.79 3.62 5.72
C ILE A 777 -31.05 3.01 5.10
N ASN A 778 -31.96 2.56 5.93
CA ASN A 778 -33.24 2.00 5.50
C ASN A 778 -34.26 3.14 5.29
N ILE A 779 -34.32 3.65 4.08
CA ILE A 779 -35.23 4.77 3.70
C ILE A 779 -36.68 4.29 3.60
N GLU A 780 -36.93 2.97 3.45
CA GLU A 780 -38.27 2.41 3.27
C GLU A 780 -39.16 2.50 4.53
N GLU A 781 -38.56 2.71 5.70
CA GLU A 781 -39.29 2.84 6.99
C GLU A 781 -39.72 4.27 7.30
N GLU A 782 -39.25 5.29 6.56
CA GLU A 782 -39.66 6.68 6.80
C GLU A 782 -40.97 7.03 6.11
N SER A 783 -41.87 7.68 6.86
CA SER A 783 -43.16 8.13 6.29
C SER A 783 -42.96 9.14 5.17
N ASN A 784 -43.65 8.99 4.05
CA ASN A 784 -43.59 9.87 2.88
C ASN A 784 -43.76 11.36 3.21
N ASN A 785 -44.39 11.69 4.33
CA ASN A 785 -44.60 13.06 4.80
C ASN A 785 -43.37 13.79 5.30
N LYS A 786 -42.26 13.05 5.55
CA LYS A 786 -40.97 13.62 5.98
C LYS A 786 -39.95 13.77 4.83
N ILE A 787 -40.27 13.24 3.65
CA ILE A 787 -39.36 13.25 2.51
C ILE A 787 -39.60 14.56 1.71
N PHE A 788 -38.63 15.44 1.70
CA PHE A 788 -38.65 16.67 0.92
C PHE A 788 -38.40 16.41 -0.57
N CYS A 789 -37.37 15.62 -0.88
CA CYS A 789 -37.10 15.13 -2.22
C CYS A 789 -36.43 13.77 -2.19
N SER A 790 -36.62 12.94 -3.21
CA SER A 790 -35.97 11.66 -3.36
C SER A 790 -35.42 11.45 -4.76
N SER A 791 -34.32 10.71 -4.88
CA SER A 791 -33.75 10.31 -6.15
C SER A 791 -33.47 8.81 -6.14
N LYS A 792 -33.77 8.12 -7.24
CA LYS A 792 -33.40 6.73 -7.46
C LYS A 792 -31.97 6.58 -7.95
N VAL A 793 -31.30 7.68 -8.27
CA VAL A 793 -29.93 7.72 -8.81
C VAL A 793 -29.17 8.80 -8.06
N THR A 794 -28.24 8.39 -7.21
CA THR A 794 -27.35 9.27 -6.45
C THR A 794 -25.91 8.84 -6.61
N LEU A 795 -24.99 9.78 -6.46
CA LEU A 795 -23.57 9.50 -6.29
C LEU A 795 -23.23 9.59 -4.81
N GLY A 796 -22.67 8.51 -4.26
CA GLY A 796 -22.31 8.41 -2.85
C GLY A 796 -23.42 7.83 -1.96
N ASP A 797 -22.99 7.35 -0.80
CA ASP A 797 -23.81 6.82 0.29
C ASP A 797 -23.43 7.54 1.58
N GLY A 798 -24.35 7.60 2.54
CA GLY A 798 -24.07 8.17 3.84
C GLY A 798 -25.18 9.06 4.36
N LEU A 799 -25.06 9.46 5.62
CA LEU A 799 -25.92 10.41 6.29
C LEU A 799 -25.19 11.75 6.41
N ILE A 800 -25.81 12.82 5.95
CA ILE A 800 -25.34 14.19 6.11
C ILE A 800 -26.43 14.99 6.87
N ASP A 801 -26.13 15.37 8.10
CA ASP A 801 -27.10 15.96 9.04
C ASP A 801 -26.95 17.47 9.25
N ASN A 802 -25.91 18.08 8.67
CA ASN A 802 -25.57 19.50 8.86
C ASN A 802 -25.98 20.41 7.69
N VAL A 803 -26.77 19.92 6.74
CA VAL A 803 -27.24 20.71 5.60
C VAL A 803 -28.33 21.67 6.02
N ARG A 804 -28.18 22.97 5.68
CA ARG A 804 -29.17 24.04 6.00
C ARG A 804 -29.70 24.79 4.79
N HIS A 805 -29.04 24.66 3.64
CA HIS A 805 -29.41 25.37 2.42
C HIS A 805 -29.52 24.41 1.25
N ILE A 806 -30.41 24.73 0.33
CA ILE A 806 -30.56 24.02 -0.95
C ILE A 806 -30.43 25.07 -2.06
N VAL A 807 -29.48 24.85 -2.95
CA VAL A 807 -29.32 25.60 -4.19
C VAL A 807 -29.94 24.77 -5.30
N PHE A 808 -31.00 25.28 -5.94
CA PHE A 808 -31.80 24.52 -6.89
C PHE A 808 -31.82 25.20 -8.25
N VAL A 809 -31.39 24.46 -9.28
CA VAL A 809 -31.53 24.90 -10.68
C VAL A 809 -32.80 24.29 -11.24
N ASP A 810 -33.84 25.15 -11.50
CA ASP A 810 -35.15 24.73 -11.98
C ASP A 810 -35.05 24.06 -13.37
N PRO A 811 -35.37 22.77 -13.52
CA PRO A 811 -35.31 22.08 -14.80
C PRO A 811 -36.23 22.70 -15.87
N LYS A 812 -37.32 23.39 -15.45
CA LYS A 812 -38.26 24.04 -16.38
C LYS A 812 -37.70 25.33 -16.99
N ARG A 813 -36.74 25.95 -16.28
CA ARG A 813 -36.03 27.17 -16.73
C ARG A 813 -34.67 26.90 -17.32
N PHE A 814 -34.17 25.68 -17.14
CA PHE A 814 -32.87 25.27 -17.63
C PHE A 814 -32.81 25.34 -19.17
N LYS A 815 -31.85 26.09 -19.68
CA LYS A 815 -31.51 26.15 -21.11
C LYS A 815 -30.01 25.87 -21.30
N PRO A 816 -29.63 24.95 -22.18
CA PRO A 816 -28.22 24.64 -22.45
C PRO A 816 -27.37 25.86 -22.84
N ALA A 817 -27.99 26.86 -23.50
CA ALA A 817 -27.31 28.07 -23.92
C ALA A 817 -26.80 28.97 -22.78
N ILE A 818 -27.45 28.92 -21.59
CA ILE A 818 -27.11 29.78 -20.44
C ILE A 818 -26.39 29.01 -19.30
N THR A 819 -25.93 27.77 -19.53
CA THR A 819 -25.30 26.94 -18.48
C THR A 819 -24.03 27.58 -17.88
N LYS A 820 -23.29 28.35 -18.67
CA LYS A 820 -22.11 29.11 -18.18
C LYS A 820 -22.50 30.24 -17.21
N ASP A 821 -23.64 30.87 -17.42
CA ASP A 821 -24.13 31.90 -16.53
C ASP A 821 -24.71 31.30 -15.25
N ILE A 822 -25.41 30.16 -15.37
CA ILE A 822 -25.81 29.35 -14.21
C ILE A 822 -24.59 28.96 -13.35
N ALA A 823 -23.49 28.55 -13.96
CA ALA A 823 -22.25 28.22 -13.23
C ALA A 823 -21.66 29.41 -12.46
N LYS A 824 -21.75 30.64 -13.01
CA LYS A 824 -21.34 31.87 -12.31
C LYS A 824 -22.24 32.20 -11.13
N GLU A 825 -23.53 32.01 -11.30
CA GLU A 825 -24.52 32.26 -10.24
C GLU A 825 -24.35 31.29 -9.08
N ILE A 826 -24.11 29.99 -9.39
CA ILE A 826 -23.76 28.98 -8.39
C ILE A 826 -22.49 29.35 -7.64
N HIS A 827 -21.47 29.84 -8.33
CA HIS A 827 -20.24 30.32 -7.69
C HIS A 827 -20.49 31.45 -6.68
N SER A 828 -21.39 32.38 -7.01
CA SER A 828 -21.78 33.46 -6.08
C SER A 828 -22.47 32.89 -4.82
N PHE A 829 -23.39 31.93 -5.00
CA PHE A 829 -24.02 31.24 -3.87
C PHE A 829 -23.00 30.45 -3.05
N ASN A 830 -22.05 29.74 -3.67
CA ASN A 830 -20.99 29.01 -2.96
C ASN A 830 -20.15 29.95 -2.09
N GLN A 831 -19.72 31.09 -2.61
CA GLN A 831 -18.98 32.10 -1.83
C GLN A 831 -19.73 32.65 -0.62
N GLU A 832 -21.04 32.75 -0.71
CA GLU A 832 -21.89 33.27 0.37
C GLU A 832 -22.21 32.19 1.41
N LEU A 833 -22.54 30.97 0.98
CA LEU A 833 -23.08 29.91 1.83
C LEU A 833 -22.01 29.09 2.53
N THR A 834 -20.92 28.74 1.85
CA THR A 834 -19.85 27.87 2.43
C THR A 834 -19.14 28.48 3.62
N LYS A 835 -19.17 29.80 3.78
CA LYS A 835 -18.61 30.47 4.96
C LYS A 835 -19.40 30.19 6.25
N LYS A 836 -20.61 29.68 6.16
CA LYS A 836 -21.54 29.53 7.29
C LYS A 836 -22.04 28.10 7.48
N HIS A 837 -22.40 27.42 6.43
CA HIS A 837 -23.07 26.10 6.49
C HIS A 837 -22.87 25.30 5.20
N SER A 838 -23.02 23.96 5.29
CA SER A 838 -23.10 23.08 4.13
C SER A 838 -24.45 23.27 3.39
N TYR A 839 -24.43 23.08 2.07
CA TYR A 839 -25.64 23.15 1.24
C TYR A 839 -25.71 21.97 0.28
N ILE A 840 -26.92 21.64 -0.18
CA ILE A 840 -27.16 20.67 -1.27
C ILE A 840 -27.36 21.44 -2.58
N LEU A 841 -26.65 21.02 -3.61
CA LEU A 841 -26.82 21.53 -4.96
C LEU A 841 -27.64 20.55 -5.79
N ILE A 842 -28.81 20.96 -6.25
CA ILE A 842 -29.75 20.18 -7.07
C ILE A 842 -29.94 20.83 -8.43
N GLY A 843 -29.76 20.07 -9.50
CA GLY A 843 -29.97 20.59 -10.84
C GLY A 843 -30.06 19.51 -11.90
N PRO A 844 -30.40 19.86 -13.13
CA PRO A 844 -30.50 18.92 -14.23
C PRO A 844 -29.12 18.44 -14.71
N GLY A 845 -29.02 17.16 -14.98
CA GLY A 845 -27.88 16.58 -15.62
C GLY A 845 -26.65 16.38 -14.71
N ARG A 846 -25.46 16.52 -15.29
CA ARG A 846 -24.17 16.25 -14.63
C ARG A 846 -23.46 17.57 -14.30
N TRP A 847 -23.05 17.73 -13.06
CA TRP A 847 -22.22 18.84 -12.62
C TRP A 847 -20.76 18.68 -13.13
N GLY A 848 -20.18 19.79 -13.61
CA GLY A 848 -18.81 19.79 -14.14
C GLY A 848 -18.69 19.29 -15.59
N SER A 849 -19.80 19.03 -16.29
CA SER A 849 -19.75 18.61 -17.68
C SER A 849 -19.40 19.78 -18.60
N ALA A 850 -18.41 19.59 -19.49
CA ALA A 850 -18.11 20.55 -20.55
C ALA A 850 -19.21 20.61 -21.62
N ASP A 851 -20.04 19.57 -21.73
CA ASP A 851 -21.21 19.54 -22.62
C ASP A 851 -22.42 20.19 -21.92
N SER A 852 -22.86 21.35 -22.45
CA SER A 852 -23.97 22.10 -21.92
C SER A 852 -25.34 21.36 -21.99
N TRP A 853 -25.46 20.31 -22.79
CA TRP A 853 -26.64 19.44 -22.85
C TRP A 853 -26.65 18.37 -21.77
N LEU A 854 -25.48 18.03 -21.21
CA LEU A 854 -25.33 17.03 -20.14
C LEU A 854 -25.46 17.61 -18.74
N GLY A 855 -25.37 18.94 -18.60
CA GLY A 855 -25.46 19.58 -17.28
C GLY A 855 -24.82 20.96 -17.21
N VAL A 856 -24.41 21.38 -16.00
CA VAL A 856 -23.84 22.69 -15.74
C VAL A 856 -22.32 22.60 -15.63
N PRO A 857 -21.53 23.39 -16.39
CA PRO A 857 -20.07 23.34 -16.44
C PRO A 857 -19.44 24.08 -15.27
N VAL A 858 -19.68 23.63 -14.03
CA VAL A 858 -19.04 24.18 -12.83
C VAL A 858 -17.65 23.58 -12.62
N ASN A 859 -16.74 24.38 -12.09
CA ASN A 859 -15.44 23.94 -11.58
C ASN A 859 -15.51 23.71 -10.08
N TRP A 860 -14.55 23.01 -9.51
CA TRP A 860 -14.49 22.76 -8.08
C TRP A 860 -14.46 24.03 -7.21
N GLU A 861 -13.88 25.12 -7.69
CA GLU A 861 -13.92 26.42 -7.01
C GLU A 861 -15.34 27.05 -6.95
N GLN A 862 -16.25 26.55 -7.73
CA GLN A 862 -17.60 27.12 -7.88
C GLN A 862 -18.67 26.37 -7.07
N ILE A 863 -18.31 25.19 -6.48
CA ILE A 863 -19.22 24.35 -5.71
C ILE A 863 -18.65 23.88 -4.39
#